data_7542c3d771179a20e189b58f1e263dd2
#
_entry.id   7542c3d771179a20e189b58f1e263dd2
#
_cell.length_a   1.000
_cell.length_b   1.000
_cell.length_c   1.000
_cell.angle_alpha   90.00
_cell.angle_beta   90.00
_cell.angle_gamma   90.00
#
_symmetry.space_group_name_H-M   'P 1'
#
loop_
_entity.id
_entity.type
_entity.pdbx_description
1 polymer ?
#
loop_
_entity_poly.entity_id
_entity_poly.type
_entity_poly.pdbx_seq_one_letter_code
_entity_poly.pdbx_strand_id
1 'polypeptide(L)'
;MKKKLLISFLFLSGLCCSAQAQLQPVKNVPSPEIAGLGEYGKVPVSLFTGIPNISIPLYEVKVGNFSLPISASYHPSSVKANSPSGCLGLGWNLMAGGYITRKVNGILDEKYCTVNNGKVIAPGYYSNAYRLKNISTKEFENLNKYAVNQEEDKFFEISADEFAFDFCGYTGNFYYNQDGGWTVVSDQDIKVLFDPQEDGFITPDLLTQVKRIDCSEWDHKNYNQRFFNKFTLVTPDGCHYEFGGPNATEFSAPYFHRKKSDLVPTTWRLTKIITVDKKIIELIYDTSSIVCEIKYVPQQRIINGIQTAANPNPTTGRAGMTGYLMFPVNLSKITTPNEVIEFSYILDKYFSQGFYYRSKCYLGWTNITNEDISRFNLYESLGDDNQPHNQFHVFLGFENQAYKTNNQELCQMISNKLRNLLLNTISVKKNQYGNAYEEIKFRYTKSPDERRKLLSIEEKYANSLSPFTNASGSDLIEIDEAHILDPKTRTYLFTYGPRKLPVSLIDPKADSWGYYNGGQNDIFHVGADMFELPIVSATAAKSDILAQIRYPTGGKVVFDYEGHSYSKIQNFSRQKLDNLRGYAGGLRVAQITKIDSNDNVTEIKKYHYSEMRNATGISQCSGILNILPTSKCRYTTPKNYIELASVGGYFATTTNHNSPNVGYSCVIEETLNADNVSLGYVKYHYTNYDKDIYGQTHLDEPAWYYSGITELNSTSPYTSRSMERGKLLSEEHFDRYNKLKKKITYHYTKTDSSYLITGHQIPLFLENNSCPDLAIGYLTKTYLYSYLTDTITETLYTDLENVAIEKIQTMEYTARKLLKKTTTATSQGNLRTVEYEYNSDRHLYTLMYQPKHTMIYMQK
;
A
#
# COMPACT_ATOMS: atom_id res chain seq x y z
N MET A 1 13.38 63.05 -49.17
CA MET A 1 14.33 62.25 -48.37
C MET A 1 13.81 61.82 -47.03
N LYS A 2 13.05 62.61 -46.19
CA LYS A 2 12.57 62.29 -44.87
C LYS A 2 11.53 61.14 -44.80
N LYS A 3 10.70 60.92 -45.80
CA LYS A 3 9.70 59.84 -45.83
C LYS A 3 10.28 58.44 -46.15
N LYS A 4 11.39 58.36 -46.90
CA LYS A 4 12.06 57.08 -47.19
C LYS A 4 12.87 56.56 -45.96
N LEU A 5 13.37 57.48 -45.10
CA LEU A 5 14.13 57.08 -43.90
C LEU A 5 13.19 56.59 -42.80
N LEU A 6 11.94 57.10 -42.73
CA LEU A 6 10.95 56.64 -41.75
C LEU A 6 10.42 55.23 -42.05
N ILE A 7 10.29 54.86 -43.33
CA ILE A 7 9.83 53.53 -43.73
C ILE A 7 10.96 52.50 -43.52
N SER A 8 12.24 52.86 -43.74
CA SER A 8 13.35 51.98 -43.42
C SER A 8 13.51 51.72 -41.91
N PHE A 9 13.23 52.70 -41.05
CA PHE A 9 13.31 52.54 -39.61
C PHE A 9 12.14 51.70 -39.07
N LEU A 10 10.94 51.82 -39.67
CA LEU A 10 9.80 50.96 -39.37
C LEU A 10 9.97 49.51 -39.82
N PHE A 11 10.68 49.29 -40.96
CA PHE A 11 11.02 47.94 -41.41
C PHE A 11 12.14 47.29 -40.60
N LEU A 12 13.13 48.04 -40.11
CA LEU A 12 14.16 47.56 -39.21
C LEU A 12 13.63 47.26 -37.79
N SER A 13 12.71 48.06 -37.27
CA SER A 13 12.06 47.80 -35.96
C SER A 13 11.07 46.60 -36.02
N GLY A 14 10.41 46.37 -37.16
CA GLY A 14 9.58 45.22 -37.40
C GLY A 14 10.38 43.90 -37.50
N LEU A 15 11.59 43.93 -38.02
CA LEU A 15 12.48 42.75 -38.11
C LEU A 15 13.15 42.40 -36.79
N CYS A 16 13.40 43.38 -35.91
CA CYS A 16 13.93 43.11 -34.56
C CYS A 16 12.86 42.51 -33.58
N CYS A 17 11.58 42.83 -33.79
CA CYS A 17 10.50 42.23 -32.96
C CYS A 17 10.09 40.81 -33.40
N SER A 18 10.37 40.43 -34.68
CA SER A 18 10.06 39.08 -35.13
C SER A 18 11.16 38.04 -34.83
N ALA A 19 12.37 38.49 -34.45
CA ALA A 19 13.47 37.58 -34.11
C ALA A 19 13.45 37.13 -32.63
N GLN A 20 12.66 37.77 -31.77
CA GLN A 20 12.50 37.33 -30.35
C GLN A 20 11.36 36.37 -30.12
N ALA A 21 10.52 36.10 -31.11
CA ALA A 21 9.37 35.18 -30.98
C ALA A 21 9.68 33.73 -31.37
N GLN A 22 10.93 33.38 -31.75
CA GLN A 22 11.27 32.06 -32.29
C GLN A 22 12.10 31.14 -31.37
N LEU A 23 12.16 31.42 -30.08
CA LEU A 23 12.87 30.53 -29.12
C LEU A 23 11.95 29.94 -28.01
N GLN A 24 10.66 29.93 -28.22
CA GLN A 24 9.82 28.96 -27.51
C GLN A 24 9.62 27.77 -28.47
N PRO A 25 9.91 26.53 -28.01
CA PRO A 25 9.42 25.40 -28.76
C PRO A 25 7.90 25.57 -28.83
N VAL A 26 7.39 25.64 -30.07
CA VAL A 26 5.94 25.56 -30.30
C VAL A 26 5.52 24.26 -29.61
N LYS A 27 4.98 24.35 -28.40
CA LYS A 27 4.19 23.26 -27.89
C LYS A 27 3.07 23.12 -28.91
N ASN A 28 3.17 22.13 -29.77
CA ASN A 28 2.00 21.64 -30.48
C ASN A 28 1.05 21.19 -29.37
N VAL A 29 0.18 22.10 -28.97
CA VAL A 29 -0.93 21.76 -28.08
C VAL A 29 -1.88 21.00 -28.98
N PRO A 30 -1.94 19.68 -28.91
CA PRO A 30 -2.92 18.92 -29.67
C PRO A 30 -4.31 19.45 -29.30
N SER A 31 -5.27 19.34 -30.22
CA SER A 31 -6.66 19.67 -29.89
C SER A 31 -7.06 18.89 -28.60
N PRO A 32 -7.97 19.41 -27.76
CA PRO A 32 -8.39 18.70 -26.55
C PRO A 32 -8.79 17.25 -26.81
N GLU A 33 -9.39 16.96 -27.95
CA GLU A 33 -9.75 15.60 -28.36
C GLU A 33 -8.55 14.72 -28.68
N ILE A 34 -7.52 15.24 -29.34
CA ILE A 34 -6.27 14.50 -29.63
C ILE A 34 -5.39 14.39 -28.38
N ALA A 35 -5.36 15.40 -27.52
CA ALA A 35 -4.67 15.34 -26.24
C ALA A 35 -5.28 14.26 -25.34
N GLY A 36 -6.62 14.20 -25.29
CA GLY A 36 -7.35 13.15 -24.55
C GLY A 36 -7.08 11.75 -25.09
N LEU A 37 -6.98 11.56 -26.40
CA LEU A 37 -6.63 10.27 -27.02
C LEU A 37 -5.21 9.81 -26.65
N GLY A 38 -4.27 10.75 -26.52
CA GLY A 38 -2.89 10.45 -26.10
C GLY A 38 -2.77 10.12 -24.60
N GLU A 39 -3.64 10.68 -23.76
CA GLU A 39 -3.65 10.42 -22.31
C GLU A 39 -4.27 9.07 -21.96
N TYR A 40 -5.34 8.68 -22.62
CA TYR A 40 -6.05 7.41 -22.34
C TYR A 40 -5.20 6.14 -22.53
N GLY A 41 -4.12 6.17 -23.30
CA GLY A 41 -3.21 5.03 -23.49
C GLY A 41 -1.91 5.11 -22.70
N LYS A 42 -1.73 6.14 -21.86
CA LYS A 42 -0.48 6.34 -21.10
C LYS A 42 -0.57 5.65 -19.74
N VAL A 43 0.09 4.51 -19.62
CA VAL A 43 0.25 3.81 -18.35
C VAL A 43 1.68 4.03 -17.85
N PRO A 44 1.89 4.87 -16.83
CA PRO A 44 3.20 5.05 -16.23
C PRO A 44 3.63 3.78 -15.49
N VAL A 45 4.92 3.48 -15.51
CA VAL A 45 5.53 2.38 -14.76
C VAL A 45 6.45 2.97 -13.69
N SER A 46 6.30 2.51 -12.46
CA SER A 46 7.31 2.76 -11.42
C SER A 46 8.56 1.97 -11.78
N LEU A 47 9.52 2.60 -12.45
CA LEU A 47 10.70 1.90 -12.99
C LEU A 47 11.56 1.29 -11.86
N PHE A 48 11.65 1.95 -10.69
CA PHE A 48 12.36 1.42 -9.53
C PHE A 48 11.80 0.09 -9.05
N THR A 49 10.49 -0.15 -9.21
CA THR A 49 9.82 -1.38 -8.77
C THR A 49 9.36 -2.27 -9.93
N GLY A 50 9.27 -1.73 -11.14
CA GLY A 50 8.72 -2.41 -12.31
C GLY A 50 7.21 -2.55 -12.32
N ILE A 51 6.48 -1.84 -11.44
CA ILE A 51 5.03 -1.97 -11.27
C ILE A 51 4.31 -0.89 -12.11
N PRO A 52 3.33 -1.26 -12.96
CA PRO A 52 2.55 -0.29 -13.70
C PRO A 52 1.54 0.41 -12.79
N ASN A 53 1.38 1.71 -12.97
CA ASN A 53 0.34 2.51 -12.33
C ASN A 53 -0.89 2.54 -13.24
N ILE A 54 -1.83 1.63 -13.01
CA ILE A 54 -3.05 1.49 -13.80
C ILE A 54 -4.19 2.16 -13.04
N SER A 55 -4.73 3.24 -13.60
CA SER A 55 -5.84 3.99 -13.03
C SER A 55 -6.85 4.33 -14.14
N ILE A 56 -8.10 4.02 -13.88
CA ILE A 56 -9.23 4.37 -14.75
C ILE A 56 -9.98 5.51 -14.06
N PRO A 57 -9.99 6.72 -14.61
CA PRO A 57 -10.77 7.82 -14.07
C PRO A 57 -12.26 7.49 -14.21
N LEU A 58 -13.02 7.70 -13.16
CA LEU A 58 -14.47 7.46 -13.11
C LEU A 58 -15.22 8.77 -13.09
N TYR A 59 -14.93 9.64 -12.13
CA TYR A 59 -15.58 10.92 -11.95
C TYR A 59 -14.67 11.91 -11.28
N GLU A 60 -14.89 13.20 -11.49
CA GLU A 60 -14.17 14.28 -10.82
C GLU A 60 -15.16 15.22 -10.14
N VAL A 61 -15.19 15.18 -8.80
CA VAL A 61 -16.02 16.06 -7.97
C VAL A 61 -15.38 17.44 -7.92
N LYS A 62 -16.10 18.48 -8.38
CA LYS A 62 -15.59 19.87 -8.40
C LYS A 62 -16.33 20.76 -7.42
N VAL A 63 -15.59 21.41 -6.51
CA VAL A 63 -16.14 22.33 -5.53
C VAL A 63 -15.28 23.60 -5.52
N GLY A 64 -15.71 24.62 -6.28
CA GLY A 64 -14.89 25.81 -6.52
C GLY A 64 -13.60 25.46 -7.27
N ASN A 65 -12.47 25.79 -6.67
CA ASN A 65 -11.14 25.46 -7.22
C ASN A 65 -10.62 24.08 -6.73
N PHE A 66 -11.36 23.43 -5.84
CA PHE A 66 -11.00 22.11 -5.33
C PHE A 66 -11.55 21.00 -6.23
N SER A 67 -10.73 19.98 -6.44
CA SER A 67 -11.07 18.79 -7.23
C SER A 67 -10.78 17.53 -6.44
N LEU A 68 -11.77 16.61 -6.39
CA LEU A 68 -11.62 15.28 -5.80
C LEU A 68 -11.81 14.24 -6.90
N PRO A 69 -10.74 13.59 -7.37
CA PRO A 69 -10.84 12.55 -8.37
C PRO A 69 -11.37 11.25 -7.77
N ILE A 70 -12.27 10.59 -8.50
CA ILE A 70 -12.73 9.24 -8.23
C ILE A 70 -12.20 8.35 -9.34
N SER A 71 -11.49 7.28 -9.00
CA SER A 71 -10.90 6.37 -9.97
C SER A 71 -10.90 4.93 -9.49
N ALA A 72 -10.82 3.99 -10.44
CA ALA A 72 -10.52 2.60 -10.16
C ALA A 72 -9.03 2.34 -10.43
N SER A 73 -8.28 1.94 -9.41
CA SER A 73 -6.84 1.65 -9.50
C SER A 73 -6.59 0.16 -9.43
N TYR A 74 -5.75 -0.36 -10.33
CA TYR A 74 -5.33 -1.75 -10.34
C TYR A 74 -3.86 -1.89 -9.95
N HIS A 75 -3.57 -2.80 -9.03
CA HIS A 75 -2.21 -3.04 -8.55
C HIS A 75 -1.84 -4.52 -8.67
N PRO A 76 -0.96 -4.91 -9.60
CA PRO A 76 -0.60 -6.31 -9.83
C PRO A 76 -0.07 -7.02 -8.60
N SER A 77 0.67 -6.32 -7.73
CA SER A 77 1.25 -6.91 -6.51
C SER A 77 0.22 -7.27 -5.44
N SER A 78 -1.04 -6.81 -5.55
CA SER A 78 -2.13 -7.21 -4.65
C SER A 78 -2.79 -8.53 -5.05
N VAL A 79 -2.47 -9.05 -6.26
CA VAL A 79 -2.98 -10.33 -6.76
C VAL A 79 -2.14 -11.47 -6.18
N LYS A 80 -2.53 -11.96 -5.01
CA LYS A 80 -1.84 -13.03 -4.29
C LYS A 80 -2.73 -14.26 -4.11
N ALA A 81 -2.10 -15.41 -3.85
CA ALA A 81 -2.80 -16.67 -3.64
C ALA A 81 -3.88 -16.57 -2.54
N ASN A 82 -3.61 -15.82 -1.47
CA ASN A 82 -4.48 -15.75 -0.29
C ASN A 82 -5.26 -14.42 -0.18
N SER A 83 -5.13 -13.49 -1.13
CA SER A 83 -5.82 -12.20 -1.05
C SER A 83 -7.28 -12.32 -1.46
N PRO A 84 -8.23 -11.84 -0.64
CA PRO A 84 -9.63 -11.75 -1.03
C PRO A 84 -9.83 -10.69 -2.12
N SER A 85 -10.90 -10.81 -2.87
CA SER A 85 -11.32 -9.76 -3.81
C SER A 85 -11.92 -8.59 -3.03
N GLY A 86 -11.47 -7.36 -3.35
CA GLY A 86 -12.05 -6.14 -2.80
C GLY A 86 -13.40 -5.79 -3.44
N CYS A 87 -13.94 -4.62 -3.12
CA CYS A 87 -15.24 -4.16 -3.64
C CYS A 87 -15.27 -3.94 -5.18
N LEU A 88 -14.12 -3.80 -5.82
CA LEU A 88 -13.98 -3.75 -7.28
C LEU A 88 -13.41 -5.05 -7.89
N GLY A 89 -13.37 -6.13 -7.10
CA GLY A 89 -12.79 -7.39 -7.53
C GLY A 89 -11.28 -7.49 -7.30
N LEU A 90 -10.68 -8.55 -7.82
CA LEU A 90 -9.29 -8.93 -7.55
C LEU A 90 -8.31 -7.92 -8.15
N GLY A 91 -7.44 -7.37 -7.31
CA GLY A 91 -6.40 -6.42 -7.71
C GLY A 91 -6.87 -4.98 -7.90
N TRP A 92 -8.18 -4.71 -7.87
CA TRP A 92 -8.77 -3.39 -8.06
C TRP A 92 -9.18 -2.74 -6.74
N ASN A 93 -8.98 -1.44 -6.63
CA ASN A 93 -9.37 -0.61 -5.51
C ASN A 93 -10.11 0.65 -6.00
N LEU A 94 -11.14 1.06 -5.26
CA LEU A 94 -11.81 2.35 -5.46
C LEU A 94 -11.00 3.44 -4.75
N MET A 95 -10.48 4.37 -5.53
CA MET A 95 -9.81 5.56 -5.03
C MET A 95 -10.80 6.72 -5.05
N ALA A 96 -11.34 7.05 -3.87
CA ALA A 96 -12.33 8.12 -3.70
C ALA A 96 -12.13 8.76 -2.32
N GLY A 97 -11.38 9.85 -2.29
CA GLY A 97 -11.06 10.58 -1.07
C GLY A 97 -9.71 10.19 -0.46
N GLY A 98 -9.60 9.05 0.15
CA GLY A 98 -8.36 8.57 0.76
C GLY A 98 -8.55 7.91 2.12
N TYR A 99 -7.42 7.57 2.75
CA TYR A 99 -7.42 6.84 4.01
C TYR A 99 -6.11 7.05 4.80
N ILE A 100 -6.18 6.73 6.08
CA ILE A 100 -5.04 6.49 6.95
C ILE A 100 -5.06 5.02 7.32
N THR A 101 -3.97 4.29 7.09
CA THR A 101 -3.81 2.91 7.54
C THR A 101 -2.85 2.83 8.72
N ARG A 102 -2.96 1.78 9.52
CA ARG A 102 -2.13 1.55 10.69
C ARG A 102 -1.40 0.21 10.59
N LYS A 103 -0.12 0.25 10.88
CA LYS A 103 0.66 -0.95 11.22
C LYS A 103 0.92 -0.94 12.72
N VAL A 104 0.37 -1.92 13.42
CA VAL A 104 0.61 -2.09 14.84
C VAL A 104 1.99 -2.71 15.07
N ASN A 105 2.80 -2.08 15.90
CA ASN A 105 4.09 -2.57 16.34
C ASN A 105 4.01 -2.95 17.81
N GLY A 106 3.80 -4.24 18.10
CA GLY A 106 3.58 -4.73 19.46
C GLY A 106 2.12 -4.65 19.89
N ILE A 107 1.79 -3.80 20.86
CA ILE A 107 0.42 -3.50 21.28
C ILE A 107 -0.03 -2.14 20.75
N LEU A 108 -1.35 -1.90 20.76
CA LEU A 108 -1.91 -0.62 20.31
C LEU A 108 -1.31 0.57 21.06
N ASP A 109 -0.91 1.63 20.37
CA ASP A 109 -0.35 2.84 20.97
C ASP A 109 -1.27 3.43 22.07
N GLU A 110 -2.58 3.42 21.84
CA GLU A 110 -3.59 3.90 22.78
C GLU A 110 -4.06 2.85 23.80
N LYS A 111 -3.35 1.72 23.95
CA LYS A 111 -3.77 0.64 24.90
C LYS A 111 -4.05 1.20 26.27
N TYR A 112 -5.27 0.93 26.74
CA TYR A 112 -5.81 1.34 28.04
C TYR A 112 -6.77 0.27 28.52
N CYS A 113 -6.47 -0.38 29.64
CA CYS A 113 -7.25 -1.51 30.11
C CYS A 113 -7.20 -1.64 31.64
N THR A 114 -8.05 -2.49 32.18
CA THR A 114 -8.06 -2.85 33.60
C THR A 114 -7.44 -4.23 33.75
N VAL A 115 -6.42 -4.38 34.57
CA VAL A 115 -5.80 -5.67 34.88
C VAL A 115 -6.53 -6.42 35.95
N ASN A 116 -6.16 -7.70 36.17
CA ASN A 116 -6.88 -8.63 37.06
C ASN A 116 -7.08 -8.14 38.50
N ASN A 117 -6.23 -7.28 39.04
CA ASN A 117 -6.36 -6.68 40.37
C ASN A 117 -7.26 -5.43 40.40
N GLY A 118 -7.97 -5.12 39.34
CA GLY A 118 -8.84 -3.94 39.23
C GLY A 118 -8.08 -2.64 38.98
N LYS A 119 -6.75 -2.66 38.83
CA LYS A 119 -5.96 -1.49 38.52
C LYS A 119 -6.10 -1.11 37.02
N VAL A 120 -6.34 0.16 36.77
CA VAL A 120 -6.29 0.70 35.40
C VAL A 120 -4.86 0.98 35.00
N ILE A 121 -4.46 0.51 33.82
CA ILE A 121 -3.14 0.73 33.24
C ILE A 121 -3.26 1.27 31.82
N ALA A 122 -2.24 2.01 31.39
CA ALA A 122 -2.10 2.55 30.04
C ALA A 122 -0.72 2.16 29.48
N PRO A 123 -0.51 0.88 29.14
CA PRO A 123 0.80 0.40 28.71
C PRO A 123 1.16 0.79 27.29
N GLY A 124 0.22 1.35 26.48
CA GLY A 124 0.46 1.75 25.11
C GLY A 124 1.50 2.86 24.96
N TYR A 125 2.15 2.89 23.80
CA TYR A 125 3.20 3.85 23.47
C TYR A 125 2.72 5.31 23.61
N TYR A 126 1.51 5.64 23.16
CA TYR A 126 0.92 6.99 23.26
C TYR A 126 1.00 7.61 24.66
N SER A 127 0.81 6.79 25.70
CA SER A 127 0.87 7.23 27.09
C SER A 127 2.29 7.27 27.67
N ASN A 128 3.27 6.63 27.03
CA ASN A 128 4.61 6.39 27.58
C ASN A 128 5.76 6.88 26.69
N ALA A 129 5.49 7.41 25.50
CA ALA A 129 6.51 7.82 24.53
C ALA A 129 7.61 8.71 25.12
N TYR A 130 7.26 9.67 26.00
CA TYR A 130 8.19 10.58 26.65
C TYR A 130 9.28 9.89 27.47
N ARG A 131 9.02 8.67 27.98
CA ARG A 131 9.96 7.86 28.76
C ARG A 131 11.11 7.32 27.90
N LEU A 132 10.91 7.20 26.60
CA LEU A 132 11.91 6.65 25.67
C LEU A 132 12.93 7.66 25.22
N LYS A 133 12.68 8.95 25.39
CA LYS A 133 13.58 10.02 24.91
C LYS A 133 15.02 9.86 25.40
N ASN A 134 15.20 9.34 26.63
CA ASN A 134 16.49 9.13 27.26
C ASN A 134 16.59 7.75 27.92
N ILE A 135 15.98 6.73 27.31
CA ILE A 135 15.97 5.39 27.90
C ILE A 135 17.39 4.86 28.06
N SER A 136 17.73 4.41 29.25
CA SER A 136 19.00 3.72 29.50
C SER A 136 18.90 2.24 29.10
N THR A 137 20.05 1.63 28.76
CA THR A 137 20.12 0.19 28.44
C THR A 137 19.62 -0.68 29.62
N LYS A 138 19.89 -0.27 30.86
CA LYS A 138 19.43 -0.96 32.05
C LYS A 138 17.90 -0.91 32.21
N GLU A 139 17.31 0.23 31.90
CA GLU A 139 15.84 0.38 31.93
C GLU A 139 15.17 -0.47 30.86
N PHE A 140 15.74 -0.48 29.63
CA PHE A 140 15.31 -1.32 28.55
C PHE A 140 15.38 -2.83 28.89
N GLU A 141 16.47 -3.27 29.52
CA GLU A 141 16.59 -4.67 30.01
C GLU A 141 15.55 -5.02 31.07
N ASN A 142 15.19 -4.08 31.94
CA ASN A 142 14.13 -4.29 32.92
C ASN A 142 12.77 -4.43 32.23
N LEU A 143 12.48 -3.65 31.19
CA LEU A 143 11.23 -3.81 30.41
C LEU A 143 11.15 -5.19 29.78
N ASN A 144 12.25 -5.73 29.25
CA ASN A 144 12.28 -7.11 28.73
C ASN A 144 11.95 -8.13 29.82
N LYS A 145 12.46 -7.96 31.06
CA LYS A 145 12.12 -8.82 32.19
C LYS A 145 10.65 -8.70 32.60
N TYR A 146 10.09 -7.49 32.60
CA TYR A 146 8.66 -7.29 32.92
C TYR A 146 7.75 -7.95 31.88
N ALA A 147 8.12 -7.92 30.60
CA ALA A 147 7.39 -8.63 29.55
C ALA A 147 7.39 -10.16 29.76
N VAL A 148 8.54 -10.73 30.17
CA VAL A 148 8.67 -12.16 30.47
C VAL A 148 7.89 -12.54 31.71
N ASN A 149 8.01 -11.76 32.77
CA ASN A 149 7.39 -12.05 34.06
C ASN A 149 5.89 -11.70 34.12
N GLN A 150 5.31 -11.19 33.02
CA GLN A 150 3.93 -10.71 32.95
C GLN A 150 3.61 -9.64 34.03
N GLU A 151 4.58 -8.80 34.34
CA GLU A 151 4.39 -7.66 35.24
C GLU A 151 3.69 -6.51 34.46
N GLU A 152 2.39 -6.72 34.15
CA GLU A 152 1.58 -5.86 33.27
C GLU A 152 1.54 -4.39 33.72
N ASP A 153 1.64 -4.16 35.03
CA ASP A 153 1.63 -2.82 35.60
C ASP A 153 2.98 -2.07 35.52
N LYS A 154 4.04 -2.77 35.16
CA LYS A 154 5.39 -2.21 34.98
C LYS A 154 5.82 -2.16 33.52
N PHE A 155 5.21 -2.99 32.67
CA PHE A 155 5.47 -3.02 31.26
C PHE A 155 4.83 -1.82 30.56
N PHE A 156 5.51 -1.26 29.55
CA PHE A 156 4.93 -0.34 28.58
C PHE A 156 5.55 -0.58 27.20
N GLU A 157 4.77 -0.26 26.15
CA GLU A 157 5.17 -0.43 24.78
C GLU A 157 6.26 0.58 24.37
N ILE A 158 7.27 0.09 23.66
CA ILE A 158 8.46 0.84 23.25
C ILE A 158 8.53 1.03 21.71
N SER A 159 7.56 0.52 21.00
CA SER A 159 7.47 0.65 19.54
C SER A 159 6.27 1.52 19.18
N ALA A 160 6.52 2.65 18.53
CA ALA A 160 5.42 3.44 17.98
C ALA A 160 4.73 2.68 16.83
N ASP A 161 3.41 2.78 16.77
CA ASP A 161 2.66 2.35 15.59
C ASP A 161 2.97 3.28 14.42
N GLU A 162 2.93 2.73 13.22
CA GLU A 162 3.10 3.48 11.98
C GLU A 162 1.75 3.75 11.35
N PHE A 163 1.46 5.03 11.11
CA PHE A 163 0.27 5.47 10.41
C PHE A 163 0.69 5.96 9.03
N ALA A 164 0.22 5.30 7.97
CA ALA A 164 0.46 5.70 6.59
C ALA A 164 -0.80 6.34 6.01
N PHE A 165 -0.65 7.46 5.30
CA PHE A 165 -1.77 8.13 4.63
C PHE A 165 -1.58 8.18 3.12
N ASP A 166 -2.71 8.08 2.41
CA ASP A 166 -2.82 8.28 0.97
C ASP A 166 -4.17 8.93 0.67
N PHE A 167 -4.14 10.21 0.27
CA PHE A 167 -5.35 10.97 -0.06
C PHE A 167 -5.04 12.13 -1.01
N CYS A 168 -5.87 12.33 -2.01
CA CYS A 168 -5.83 13.49 -2.92
C CYS A 168 -4.43 13.81 -3.48
N GLY A 169 -3.59 12.80 -3.71
CA GLY A 169 -2.21 12.96 -4.20
C GLY A 169 -1.17 13.22 -3.11
N TYR A 170 -1.55 13.25 -1.85
CA TYR A 170 -0.66 13.35 -0.71
C TYR A 170 -0.38 11.98 -0.12
N THR A 171 0.89 11.64 0.08
CA THR A 171 1.32 10.36 0.68
C THR A 171 2.38 10.58 1.74
N GLY A 172 2.44 9.69 2.72
CA GLY A 172 3.44 9.73 3.77
C GLY A 172 3.07 8.88 4.96
N ASN A 173 3.90 8.97 5.99
CA ASN A 173 3.69 8.32 7.27
C ASN A 173 3.71 9.33 8.39
N PHE A 174 3.07 9.02 9.52
CA PHE A 174 3.21 9.79 10.73
C PHE A 174 3.27 8.89 11.97
N TYR A 175 3.89 9.41 13.01
CA TYR A 175 4.15 8.71 14.27
C TYR A 175 3.85 9.65 15.43
N TYR A 176 3.40 9.10 16.56
CA TYR A 176 3.40 9.84 17.81
C TYR A 176 4.83 9.92 18.34
N ASN A 177 5.32 11.13 18.56
CA ASN A 177 6.72 11.35 18.92
C ASN A 177 6.94 11.38 20.44
N GLN A 178 8.22 11.35 20.83
CA GLN A 178 8.63 11.33 22.23
C GLN A 178 8.54 12.71 22.93
N ASP A 179 8.18 13.75 22.18
CA ASP A 179 7.93 15.10 22.68
C ASP A 179 6.44 15.40 22.92
N GLY A 180 5.57 14.41 22.67
CA GLY A 180 4.14 14.51 22.91
C GLY A 180 3.34 15.11 21.74
N GLY A 181 3.83 14.95 20.51
CA GLY A 181 3.18 15.42 19.29
C GLY A 181 3.19 14.38 18.18
N TRP A 182 2.60 14.72 17.04
CA TRP A 182 2.62 13.91 15.83
C TRP A 182 3.68 14.44 14.86
N THR A 183 4.55 13.56 14.37
CA THR A 183 5.57 13.90 13.38
C THR A 183 5.29 13.20 12.07
N VAL A 184 5.32 13.97 10.99
CA VAL A 184 5.03 13.48 9.63
C VAL A 184 6.32 13.30 8.84
N VAL A 185 6.42 12.15 8.17
CA VAL A 185 7.45 11.82 7.19
C VAL A 185 6.80 11.80 5.81
N SER A 186 6.98 12.89 5.07
CA SER A 186 6.47 13.09 3.72
C SER A 186 7.38 14.07 2.99
N ASP A 187 7.39 14.02 1.67
CA ASP A 187 8.07 15.03 0.84
C ASP A 187 7.27 16.36 0.79
N GLN A 188 6.06 16.38 1.39
CA GLN A 188 5.16 17.54 1.44
C GLN A 188 4.91 17.96 2.89
N ASP A 189 4.61 19.24 3.11
CA ASP A 189 4.32 19.80 4.45
C ASP A 189 2.90 19.47 4.90
N ILE A 190 2.70 18.27 5.43
CA ILE A 190 1.42 17.84 6.00
C ILE A 190 1.48 17.97 7.52
N LYS A 191 0.42 18.48 8.12
CA LYS A 191 0.27 18.57 9.56
C LYS A 191 -0.84 17.66 10.04
N VAL A 192 -0.56 16.85 11.06
CA VAL A 192 -1.54 15.99 11.73
C VAL A 192 -2.04 16.66 12.99
N LEU A 193 -3.35 16.78 13.12
CA LEU A 193 -4.04 17.27 14.31
C LEU A 193 -4.80 16.10 14.93
N PHE A 194 -4.67 15.99 16.24
CA PHE A 194 -5.44 15.07 17.08
C PHE A 194 -5.53 15.68 18.48
N ASP A 195 -6.74 16.00 18.91
CA ASP A 195 -7.02 16.46 20.26
C ASP A 195 -7.84 15.39 20.99
N PRO A 196 -7.29 14.78 22.07
CA PRO A 196 -8.03 13.77 22.86
C PRO A 196 -9.36 14.24 23.42
N GLN A 197 -9.55 15.56 23.57
CA GLN A 197 -10.78 16.16 24.11
C GLN A 197 -11.84 16.36 23.01
N GLU A 198 -11.42 16.81 21.82
CA GLU A 198 -12.31 17.10 20.68
C GLU A 198 -12.51 15.87 19.79
N ASP A 199 -11.42 15.21 19.37
CA ASP A 199 -11.46 14.06 18.49
C ASP A 199 -11.86 12.78 19.23
N GLY A 200 -11.46 12.67 20.51
CA GLY A 200 -11.84 11.62 21.43
C GLY A 200 -11.35 10.22 21.05
N PHE A 201 -11.96 9.24 21.68
CA PHE A 201 -11.69 7.82 21.44
C PHE A 201 -13.00 7.08 21.12
N ILE A 202 -12.93 6.13 20.21
CA ILE A 202 -13.98 5.13 20.05
C ILE A 202 -13.87 4.14 21.20
N THR A 203 -15.00 3.85 21.86
CA THR A 203 -15.07 2.82 22.89
C THR A 203 -15.84 1.60 22.39
N PRO A 204 -15.64 0.40 22.95
CA PRO A 204 -16.46 -0.78 22.63
C PRO A 204 -17.96 -0.52 22.80
N ASP A 205 -18.35 0.20 23.85
CA ASP A 205 -19.76 0.56 24.10
C ASP A 205 -20.32 1.45 22.97
N LEU A 206 -19.55 2.42 22.50
CA LEU A 206 -19.95 3.25 21.37
C LEU A 206 -20.13 2.42 20.09
N LEU A 207 -19.23 1.45 19.82
CA LEU A 207 -19.35 0.57 18.65
C LEU A 207 -20.65 -0.26 18.70
N THR A 208 -21.01 -0.74 19.87
CA THR A 208 -22.27 -1.47 20.11
C THR A 208 -23.48 -0.54 19.96
N GLN A 209 -23.44 0.64 20.56
CA GLN A 209 -24.53 1.62 20.52
C GLN A 209 -24.85 2.06 19.08
N VAL A 210 -23.83 2.33 18.26
CA VAL A 210 -24.02 2.71 16.86
C VAL A 210 -24.22 1.50 15.93
N LYS A 211 -24.31 0.28 16.49
CA LYS A 211 -24.48 -0.99 15.75
C LYS A 211 -23.38 -1.26 14.70
N ARG A 212 -22.16 -0.79 15.00
CA ARG A 212 -21.01 -1.00 14.10
C ARG A 212 -20.43 -2.40 14.29
N ILE A 213 -20.12 -2.74 15.54
CA ILE A 213 -19.62 -4.05 15.98
C ILE A 213 -20.28 -4.33 17.31
N ASP A 214 -20.83 -5.52 17.48
CA ASP A 214 -21.37 -5.95 18.76
C ASP A 214 -20.21 -6.30 19.72
N CYS A 215 -20.02 -5.46 20.72
CA CYS A 215 -19.04 -5.62 21.79
C CYS A 215 -19.71 -5.89 23.13
N SER A 216 -20.94 -6.35 23.17
CA SER A 216 -21.69 -6.63 24.42
C SER A 216 -21.01 -7.66 25.32
N GLU A 217 -20.32 -8.63 24.70
CA GLU A 217 -19.51 -9.64 25.39
C GLU A 217 -18.04 -9.19 25.62
N TRP A 218 -17.75 -7.91 25.40
CA TRP A 218 -16.39 -7.39 25.56
C TRP A 218 -16.00 -7.38 27.03
N ASP A 219 -15.00 -8.16 27.38
CA ASP A 219 -14.47 -8.19 28.72
C ASP A 219 -13.65 -6.93 29.00
N HIS A 220 -14.15 -6.02 29.80
CA HIS A 220 -13.47 -4.79 30.20
C HIS A 220 -12.16 -5.01 30.95
N LYS A 221 -11.87 -6.25 31.36
CA LYS A 221 -10.60 -6.66 31.94
C LYS A 221 -9.68 -7.14 30.80
N ASN A 222 -8.46 -6.65 30.76
CA ASN A 222 -7.41 -7.04 29.84
C ASN A 222 -7.56 -6.57 28.38
N TYR A 223 -8.76 -6.15 27.94
CA TYR A 223 -8.94 -5.60 26.60
C TYR A 223 -8.79 -4.10 26.56
N ASN A 224 -8.46 -3.59 25.35
CA ASN A 224 -8.41 -2.17 25.11
C ASN A 224 -9.80 -1.54 25.22
N GLN A 225 -9.89 -0.46 26.01
CA GLN A 225 -11.14 0.25 26.27
C GLN A 225 -11.31 1.49 25.37
N ARG A 226 -10.31 1.82 24.55
CA ARG A 226 -10.35 3.01 23.72
C ARG A 226 -9.53 2.82 22.44
N PHE A 227 -9.99 3.42 21.35
CA PHE A 227 -9.31 3.44 20.05
C PHE A 227 -9.28 4.87 19.53
N PHE A 228 -8.23 5.28 18.85
CA PHE A 228 -8.19 6.59 18.18
C PHE A 228 -9.42 6.76 17.29
N ASN A 229 -10.16 7.86 17.48
CA ASN A 229 -11.43 8.09 16.78
C ASN A 229 -11.21 8.78 15.45
N LYS A 230 -10.60 9.97 15.46
CA LYS A 230 -10.42 10.81 14.27
C LYS A 230 -9.02 11.39 14.20
N PHE A 231 -8.59 11.67 12.98
CA PHE A 231 -7.41 12.47 12.69
C PHE A 231 -7.77 13.54 11.67
N THR A 232 -7.25 14.76 11.84
CA THR A 232 -7.36 15.81 10.82
C THR A 232 -5.99 16.08 10.23
N LEU A 233 -5.86 15.94 8.91
CA LEU A 233 -4.66 16.28 8.17
C LEU A 233 -4.85 17.61 7.47
N VAL A 234 -3.88 18.51 7.64
CA VAL A 234 -3.89 19.85 7.02
C VAL A 234 -2.80 19.91 5.97
N THR A 235 -3.19 20.24 4.75
CA THR A 235 -2.31 20.34 3.58
C THR A 235 -1.71 21.75 3.44
N PRO A 236 -0.61 21.91 2.66
CA PRO A 236 0.04 23.22 2.49
C PRO A 236 -0.87 24.32 1.94
N ASP A 237 -1.87 23.96 1.15
CA ASP A 237 -2.89 24.88 0.63
C ASP A 237 -3.92 25.32 1.66
N GLY A 238 -3.90 24.71 2.87
CA GLY A 238 -4.80 25.03 3.96
C GLY A 238 -6.13 24.30 3.96
N CYS A 239 -6.29 23.28 3.12
CA CYS A 239 -7.43 22.39 3.21
C CYS A 239 -7.30 21.46 4.42
N HIS A 240 -8.43 21.13 5.05
CA HIS A 240 -8.52 20.21 6.17
C HIS A 240 -9.22 18.93 5.72
N TYR A 241 -8.64 17.80 6.08
CA TYR A 241 -9.14 16.46 5.77
C TYR A 241 -9.36 15.68 7.05
N GLU A 242 -10.63 15.41 7.39
CA GLU A 242 -11.01 14.66 8.59
C GLU A 242 -11.16 13.18 8.25
N PHE A 243 -10.49 12.30 9.01
CA PHE A 243 -10.52 10.85 8.81
C PHE A 243 -11.08 10.16 10.06
N GLY A 244 -11.87 9.09 9.87
CA GLY A 244 -12.33 8.22 10.94
C GLY A 244 -13.72 8.56 11.46
N GLY A 245 -13.97 8.16 12.68
CA GLY A 245 -15.27 8.02 13.29
C GLY A 245 -15.75 6.57 13.30
N PRO A 246 -16.68 6.18 14.18
CA PRO A 246 -17.03 4.76 14.35
C PRO A 246 -17.56 4.08 13.08
N ASN A 247 -18.23 4.84 12.19
CA ASN A 247 -18.76 4.33 10.92
C ASN A 247 -17.81 4.45 9.72
N ALA A 248 -16.63 5.04 9.92
CA ALA A 248 -15.64 5.21 8.86
C ALA A 248 -14.25 4.63 9.26
N THR A 249 -14.20 3.95 10.40
CA THR A 249 -13.02 3.20 10.85
C THR A 249 -13.21 1.72 10.55
N GLU A 250 -12.22 1.11 9.90
CA GLU A 250 -12.16 -0.33 9.68
C GLU A 250 -11.46 -1.00 10.85
N PHE A 251 -11.97 -2.17 11.23
CA PHE A 251 -11.43 -2.94 12.34
C PHE A 251 -11.07 -4.35 11.92
N SER A 252 -10.13 -4.96 12.63
CA SER A 252 -9.84 -6.38 12.53
C SER A 252 -9.71 -7.01 13.91
N ALA A 253 -10.05 -8.30 14.00
CA ALA A 253 -9.85 -9.11 15.20
C ALA A 253 -9.19 -10.43 14.79
N PRO A 254 -8.13 -10.88 15.49
CA PRO A 254 -7.52 -12.18 15.24
C PRO A 254 -8.53 -13.30 15.48
N TYR A 255 -8.56 -14.27 14.56
CA TYR A 255 -9.56 -15.32 14.55
C TYR A 255 -9.19 -16.56 15.37
N PHE A 256 -7.94 -17.03 15.25
CA PHE A 256 -7.48 -18.30 15.81
C PHE A 256 -6.68 -18.17 17.10
N HIS A 257 -6.88 -17.14 17.89
CA HIS A 257 -6.19 -17.02 19.17
C HIS A 257 -6.95 -17.68 20.31
N ARG A 258 -6.26 -18.54 21.07
CA ARG A 258 -6.78 -19.14 22.30
C ARG A 258 -7.06 -18.10 23.40
N LYS A 259 -6.28 -17.02 23.39
CA LYS A 259 -6.51 -15.87 24.26
C LYS A 259 -7.30 -14.85 23.50
N LYS A 260 -8.23 -14.22 24.17
CA LYS A 260 -8.93 -13.07 23.69
C LYS A 260 -7.91 -12.04 23.20
N SER A 261 -8.09 -11.55 21.98
CA SER A 261 -7.21 -10.54 21.36
C SER A 261 -7.96 -9.25 21.18
N ASP A 262 -7.25 -8.13 21.24
CA ASP A 262 -7.87 -6.82 21.03
C ASP A 262 -8.50 -6.72 19.63
N LEU A 263 -9.60 -5.98 19.57
CA LEU A 263 -10.07 -5.39 18.34
C LEU A 263 -9.06 -4.30 17.92
N VAL A 264 -8.68 -4.30 16.67
CA VAL A 264 -7.64 -3.40 16.14
C VAL A 264 -8.23 -2.48 15.08
N PRO A 265 -8.25 -1.17 15.28
CA PRO A 265 -8.55 -0.24 14.20
C PRO A 265 -7.38 -0.23 13.20
N THR A 266 -7.68 -0.53 11.95
CA THR A 266 -6.67 -0.71 10.89
C THR A 266 -6.65 0.42 9.88
N THR A 267 -7.81 1.08 9.67
CA THR A 267 -7.95 2.11 8.62
C THR A 267 -8.98 3.15 9.06
N TRP A 268 -8.62 4.43 8.92
CA TRP A 268 -9.53 5.58 9.05
C TRP A 268 -9.79 6.14 7.66
N ARG A 269 -11.02 6.08 7.20
CA ARG A 269 -11.43 6.60 5.90
C ARG A 269 -11.72 8.10 5.99
N LEU A 270 -11.48 8.82 4.89
CA LEU A 270 -11.78 10.24 4.78
C LEU A 270 -13.30 10.47 4.90
N THR A 271 -13.73 11.29 5.86
CA THR A 271 -15.16 11.58 6.10
C THR A 271 -15.55 13.00 5.73
N LYS A 272 -14.59 13.94 5.77
CA LYS A 272 -14.91 15.33 5.48
C LYS A 272 -13.70 16.08 4.94
N ILE A 273 -13.95 16.93 3.96
CA ILE A 273 -12.98 17.89 3.44
C ILE A 273 -13.54 19.30 3.65
N ILE A 274 -12.73 20.16 4.23
CA ILE A 274 -13.01 21.58 4.38
C ILE A 274 -12.00 22.31 3.49
N THR A 275 -12.48 22.88 2.40
CA THR A 275 -11.64 23.60 1.45
C THR A 275 -11.20 24.95 2.00
N VAL A 276 -10.23 25.61 1.37
CA VAL A 276 -9.73 26.94 1.78
C VAL A 276 -10.85 27.98 1.81
N ASP A 277 -11.79 27.92 0.87
CA ASP A 277 -12.98 28.78 0.80
C ASP A 277 -14.15 28.29 1.68
N LYS A 278 -13.87 27.42 2.65
CA LYS A 278 -14.81 26.90 3.67
C LYS A 278 -15.98 26.07 3.12
N LYS A 279 -15.86 25.57 1.90
CA LYS A 279 -16.82 24.60 1.38
C LYS A 279 -16.57 23.24 1.99
N ILE A 280 -17.65 22.49 2.17
CA ILE A 280 -17.61 21.20 2.83
C ILE A 280 -17.98 20.11 1.81
N ILE A 281 -17.20 19.03 1.82
CA ILE A 281 -17.47 17.78 1.12
C ILE A 281 -17.56 16.71 2.20
N GLU A 282 -18.65 15.96 2.24
CA GLU A 282 -18.87 14.89 3.22
C GLU A 282 -18.91 13.54 2.53
N LEU A 283 -18.25 12.54 3.15
CA LEU A 283 -18.20 11.16 2.68
C LEU A 283 -18.83 10.23 3.75
N ILE A 284 -19.78 9.42 3.32
CA ILE A 284 -20.56 8.52 4.18
C ILE A 284 -20.31 7.08 3.73
N TYR A 285 -20.22 6.17 4.68
CA TYR A 285 -19.83 4.78 4.45
C TYR A 285 -20.93 3.78 4.85
N ASP A 286 -21.06 2.70 4.10
CA ASP A 286 -21.78 1.48 4.45
C ASP A 286 -20.87 0.59 5.32
N THR A 287 -21.40 0.11 6.41
CA THR A 287 -20.68 -0.67 7.42
C THR A 287 -21.13 -2.14 7.47
N SER A 288 -21.90 -2.59 6.51
CA SER A 288 -22.51 -3.92 6.54
C SER A 288 -21.59 -5.07 6.11
N SER A 289 -20.38 -4.76 5.62
CA SER A 289 -19.40 -5.77 5.22
C SER A 289 -18.75 -6.44 6.42
N ILE A 290 -18.62 -7.76 6.37
CA ILE A 290 -17.86 -8.59 7.31
C ILE A 290 -17.11 -9.64 6.50
N VAL A 291 -15.76 -9.63 6.58
CA VAL A 291 -14.90 -10.49 5.78
C VAL A 291 -13.97 -11.28 6.69
N CYS A 292 -13.63 -12.49 6.32
CA CYS A 292 -12.69 -13.32 7.05
C CYS A 292 -11.50 -13.68 6.15
N GLU A 293 -10.29 -13.49 6.67
CA GLU A 293 -9.05 -13.98 6.07
C GLU A 293 -8.50 -15.12 6.92
N ILE A 294 -8.20 -16.25 6.30
CA ILE A 294 -7.63 -17.43 6.98
C ILE A 294 -6.40 -17.88 6.20
N LYS A 295 -5.32 -18.15 6.93
CA LYS A 295 -4.05 -18.66 6.38
C LYS A 295 -3.58 -19.88 7.17
N TYR A 296 -2.91 -20.79 6.50
CA TYR A 296 -2.21 -21.91 7.12
C TYR A 296 -0.71 -21.63 7.12
N VAL A 297 -0.11 -21.42 8.30
CA VAL A 297 1.32 -21.13 8.48
C VAL A 297 1.85 -21.97 9.65
N PRO A 298 2.07 -23.26 9.47
CA PRO A 298 2.57 -24.12 10.54
C PRO A 298 3.99 -23.71 10.95
N GLN A 299 4.26 -23.76 12.24
CA GLN A 299 5.56 -23.41 12.82
C GLN A 299 6.10 -24.58 13.66
N GLN A 300 7.42 -24.73 13.69
CA GLN A 300 8.13 -25.67 14.53
C GLN A 300 9.22 -24.97 15.32
N ARG A 301 9.46 -25.44 16.52
CA ARG A 301 10.51 -24.94 17.41
C ARG A 301 11.52 -26.06 17.71
N ILE A 302 12.80 -25.74 17.61
CA ILE A 302 13.91 -26.62 17.90
C ILE A 302 14.80 -25.94 18.93
N ILE A 303 15.10 -26.58 20.03
CA ILE A 303 15.99 -26.05 21.09
C ILE A 303 17.21 -26.96 21.17
N ASN A 304 18.40 -26.40 20.98
CA ASN A 304 19.67 -27.15 21.00
C ASN A 304 19.65 -28.44 20.14
N GLY A 305 18.98 -28.40 18.99
CA GLY A 305 18.83 -29.54 18.07
C GLY A 305 17.77 -30.56 18.48
N ILE A 306 17.12 -30.39 19.62
CA ILE A 306 16.02 -31.24 20.06
C ILE A 306 14.71 -30.57 19.62
N GLN A 307 13.92 -31.28 18.83
CA GLN A 307 12.60 -30.85 18.47
C GLN A 307 11.72 -30.88 19.74
N THR A 308 11.54 -29.74 20.39
CA THR A 308 10.55 -29.58 21.43
C THR A 308 9.22 -29.34 20.76
N ALA A 309 8.22 -30.04 21.18
CA ALA A 309 6.91 -30.10 20.59
C ALA A 309 6.21 -28.73 20.53
N ALA A 310 6.65 -27.85 19.61
CA ALA A 310 5.70 -27.01 18.97
C ALA A 310 5.01 -27.90 17.96
N ASN A 311 4.09 -28.67 18.44
CA ASN A 311 3.46 -29.71 17.67
C ASN A 311 2.61 -29.09 16.58
N PRO A 312 3.01 -29.09 15.33
CA PRO A 312 2.02 -29.31 14.32
C PRO A 312 1.64 -30.78 14.42
N ASN A 313 0.88 -31.15 15.45
CA ASN A 313 0.20 -32.42 15.32
C ASN A 313 -0.77 -32.24 14.15
N PRO A 314 -0.47 -32.79 12.97
CA PRO A 314 -1.38 -32.68 11.84
C PRO A 314 -2.73 -33.31 12.19
N THR A 315 -2.78 -34.12 13.24
CA THR A 315 -4.01 -34.76 13.73
C THR A 315 -4.87 -33.88 14.62
N THR A 316 -4.36 -32.79 15.21
CA THR A 316 -5.17 -31.90 16.06
C THR A 316 -5.56 -30.61 15.37
N GLY A 317 -5.11 -30.34 14.14
CA GLY A 317 -5.60 -29.27 13.27
C GLY A 317 -5.38 -27.83 13.73
N ARG A 318 -4.73 -27.62 14.86
CA ARG A 318 -4.64 -26.29 15.51
C ARG A 318 -3.33 -25.56 15.27
N ALA A 319 -2.27 -26.30 15.07
CA ALA A 319 -0.96 -25.73 14.89
C ALA A 319 -0.83 -25.22 13.45
N GLY A 320 -0.71 -23.92 13.29
CA GLY A 320 -0.41 -23.26 12.04
C GLY A 320 -1.56 -22.52 11.36
N MET A 321 -2.77 -22.56 11.87
CA MET A 321 -3.84 -21.69 11.36
C MET A 321 -3.74 -20.30 11.98
N THR A 322 -3.81 -19.28 11.13
CA THR A 322 -3.96 -17.88 11.53
C THR A 322 -5.01 -17.21 10.65
N GLY A 323 -5.62 -16.15 11.14
CA GLY A 323 -6.63 -15.42 10.38
C GLY A 323 -7.21 -14.26 11.14
N TYR A 324 -7.94 -13.44 10.41
CA TYR A 324 -8.56 -12.23 10.94
C TYR A 324 -10.01 -12.14 10.48
N LEU A 325 -10.88 -11.73 11.41
CA LEU A 325 -12.21 -11.24 11.10
C LEU A 325 -12.06 -9.73 10.86
N MET A 326 -12.52 -9.25 9.72
CA MET A 326 -12.37 -7.86 9.29
C MET A 326 -13.74 -7.21 9.12
N PHE A 327 -13.83 -5.95 9.52
CA PHE A 327 -15.01 -5.10 9.43
C PHE A 327 -14.69 -3.89 8.54
N PRO A 328 -14.59 -4.08 7.21
CA PRO A 328 -14.34 -2.98 6.29
C PRO A 328 -15.53 -2.02 6.22
N VAL A 329 -15.31 -0.86 5.61
CA VAL A 329 -16.36 0.09 5.27
C VAL A 329 -16.30 0.40 3.78
N ASN A 330 -17.48 0.60 3.17
CA ASN A 330 -17.60 0.89 1.74
C ASN A 330 -18.21 2.29 1.55
N LEU A 331 -17.62 3.11 0.69
CA LEU A 331 -18.12 4.45 0.41
C LEU A 331 -19.53 4.38 -0.19
N SER A 332 -20.53 4.92 0.51
CA SER A 332 -21.92 4.89 0.06
C SER A 332 -22.38 6.20 -0.57
N LYS A 333 -21.81 7.33 -0.14
CA LYS A 333 -22.26 8.65 -0.60
C LYS A 333 -21.19 9.71 -0.43
N ILE A 334 -21.07 10.60 -1.42
CA ILE A 334 -20.36 11.87 -1.32
C ILE A 334 -21.38 13.00 -1.49
N THR A 335 -21.38 13.95 -0.55
CA THR A 335 -22.25 15.13 -0.60
C THR A 335 -21.40 16.38 -0.71
N THR A 336 -21.76 17.23 -1.67
CA THR A 336 -21.13 18.53 -1.89
C THR A 336 -22.20 19.61 -1.91
N PRO A 337 -21.86 20.89 -1.92
CA PRO A 337 -22.83 21.97 -2.10
C PRO A 337 -23.61 21.90 -3.43
N ASN A 338 -23.04 21.23 -4.45
CA ASN A 338 -23.59 21.29 -5.81
C ASN A 338 -24.15 19.95 -6.31
N GLU A 339 -23.71 18.83 -5.74
CA GLU A 339 -24.02 17.50 -6.24
C GLU A 339 -23.95 16.42 -5.17
N VAL A 340 -24.58 15.31 -5.46
CA VAL A 340 -24.57 14.10 -4.62
C VAL A 340 -24.16 12.92 -5.48
N ILE A 341 -23.16 12.19 -5.04
CA ILE A 341 -22.67 10.97 -5.68
C ILE A 341 -23.05 9.78 -4.80
N GLU A 342 -23.79 8.84 -5.31
CA GLU A 342 -24.23 7.65 -4.60
C GLU A 342 -23.55 6.40 -5.15
N PHE A 343 -23.12 5.53 -4.25
CA PHE A 343 -22.44 4.26 -4.54
C PHE A 343 -23.37 3.13 -4.12
N SER A 344 -23.81 2.31 -5.05
CA SER A 344 -24.63 1.15 -4.76
C SER A 344 -23.83 -0.14 -4.83
N TYR A 345 -24.14 -1.09 -3.98
CA TYR A 345 -23.42 -2.35 -3.86
C TYR A 345 -24.35 -3.54 -4.04
N ILE A 346 -23.77 -4.64 -4.52
CA ILE A 346 -24.40 -5.96 -4.55
C ILE A 346 -23.63 -6.92 -3.66
N LEU A 347 -24.33 -7.86 -3.05
CA LEU A 347 -23.71 -8.91 -2.27
C LEU A 347 -23.02 -9.93 -3.19
N ASP A 348 -21.75 -10.24 -2.94
CA ASP A 348 -21.10 -11.39 -3.55
C ASP A 348 -21.62 -12.68 -2.91
N LYS A 349 -22.66 -13.25 -3.48
CA LYS A 349 -23.29 -14.50 -3.00
C LYS A 349 -22.30 -15.65 -2.88
N TYR A 350 -21.29 -15.68 -3.75
CA TYR A 350 -20.33 -16.76 -3.79
C TYR A 350 -19.21 -16.59 -2.75
N PHE A 351 -19.00 -15.39 -2.24
CA PHE A 351 -18.03 -15.18 -1.17
C PHE A 351 -18.46 -15.89 0.12
N SER A 352 -19.69 -15.69 0.54
CA SER A 352 -20.25 -16.31 1.75
C SER A 352 -20.41 -17.83 1.58
N GLN A 353 -20.90 -18.29 0.45
CA GLN A 353 -20.97 -19.73 0.10
C GLN A 353 -19.58 -20.34 -0.04
N GLY A 354 -18.65 -19.57 -0.60
CA GLY A 354 -17.25 -19.95 -0.77
C GLY A 354 -16.49 -20.16 0.55
N PHE A 355 -16.89 -19.55 1.67
CA PHE A 355 -16.25 -19.84 2.96
C PHE A 355 -16.49 -21.29 3.39
N TYR A 356 -17.70 -21.79 3.29
CA TYR A 356 -18.02 -23.18 3.57
C TYR A 356 -17.38 -24.14 2.56
N TYR A 357 -17.55 -23.88 1.26
CA TYR A 357 -16.92 -24.69 0.22
C TYR A 357 -15.39 -24.58 0.23
N ARG A 358 -14.84 -23.43 0.55
CA ARG A 358 -13.39 -23.23 0.63
C ARG A 358 -12.78 -23.97 1.78
N SER A 359 -13.43 -24.01 2.93
CA SER A 359 -13.02 -24.86 4.05
C SER A 359 -13.05 -26.34 3.66
N LYS A 360 -14.04 -26.72 2.85
CA LYS A 360 -14.25 -28.08 2.36
C LYS A 360 -13.27 -28.47 1.25
N CYS A 361 -13.06 -27.61 0.25
CA CYS A 361 -12.15 -27.87 -0.88
C CYS A 361 -10.68 -27.77 -0.49
N TYR A 362 -10.38 -27.04 0.58
CA TYR A 362 -9.03 -26.86 1.07
C TYR A 362 -8.30 -28.15 1.42
N LEU A 363 -9.02 -29.12 1.93
CA LEU A 363 -8.45 -30.39 2.37
C LEU A 363 -8.10 -31.34 1.23
N GLY A 364 -8.43 -30.98 -0.02
CA GLY A 364 -8.23 -31.87 -1.18
C GLY A 364 -9.06 -33.16 -1.07
N TRP A 365 -10.00 -33.21 -0.15
CA TRP A 365 -10.77 -34.40 0.19
C TRP A 365 -12.18 -34.30 -0.40
N THR A 366 -12.51 -35.23 -1.22
CA THR A 366 -13.85 -35.32 -1.84
C THR A 366 -14.94 -35.72 -0.84
N ASN A 367 -14.56 -36.34 0.29
CA ASN A 367 -15.46 -36.81 1.35
C ASN A 367 -14.97 -36.30 2.71
N ILE A 368 -15.35 -35.09 3.07
CA ILE A 368 -15.00 -34.50 4.38
C ILE A 368 -15.96 -35.04 5.43
N THR A 369 -15.43 -35.71 6.41
CA THR A 369 -16.19 -36.17 7.60
C THR A 369 -16.25 -35.08 8.68
N ASN A 370 -17.17 -35.23 9.64
CA ASN A 370 -17.21 -34.35 10.82
C ASN A 370 -15.90 -34.39 11.62
N GLU A 371 -15.17 -35.48 11.55
CA GLU A 371 -13.85 -35.62 12.17
C GLU A 371 -12.81 -34.77 11.46
N ASP A 372 -12.87 -34.67 10.13
CA ASP A 372 -11.97 -33.83 9.35
C ASP A 372 -12.24 -32.34 9.60
N ILE A 373 -13.48 -31.93 9.77
CA ILE A 373 -13.84 -30.57 10.16
C ILE A 373 -13.36 -30.29 11.59
N SER A 374 -13.37 -31.26 12.48
CA SER A 374 -12.85 -31.12 13.85
C SER A 374 -11.31 -30.98 13.88
N ARG A 375 -10.60 -31.56 12.91
CA ARG A 375 -9.13 -31.40 12.78
C ARG A 375 -8.72 -29.99 12.41
N PHE A 376 -9.52 -29.30 11.61
CA PHE A 376 -9.29 -27.90 11.24
C PHE A 376 -10.09 -26.93 12.10
N ASN A 377 -10.42 -27.37 13.28
CA ASN A 377 -11.26 -26.71 14.25
C ASN A 377 -11.37 -25.20 14.02
N LEU A 378 -12.43 -24.79 13.34
CA LEU A 378 -12.96 -23.45 13.40
C LEU A 378 -13.41 -23.11 14.84
N TYR A 379 -13.46 -24.13 15.71
CA TYR A 379 -13.54 -24.02 17.14
C TYR A 379 -12.14 -23.97 17.72
N GLU A 380 -11.81 -22.93 18.40
CA GLU A 380 -10.76 -23.02 19.38
C GLU A 380 -11.18 -23.97 20.50
N SER A 381 -10.15 -24.63 21.03
CA SER A 381 -10.32 -25.49 22.17
C SER A 381 -11.14 -24.79 23.24
N LEU A 382 -11.96 -25.53 23.85
CA LEU A 382 -12.43 -25.28 25.17
C LEU A 382 -11.28 -24.70 26.00
N GLY A 383 -11.44 -23.50 26.56
CA GLY A 383 -10.55 -23.01 27.60
C GLY A 383 -10.48 -23.99 28.78
N ASP A 384 -9.61 -23.72 29.73
CA ASP A 384 -9.50 -24.51 30.96
C ASP A 384 -10.84 -24.59 31.73
N ASP A 385 -11.78 -23.69 31.42
CA ASP A 385 -13.15 -23.63 31.94
C ASP A 385 -14.19 -24.37 31.08
N ASN A 386 -13.76 -25.10 30.05
CA ASN A 386 -14.60 -25.78 29.07
C ASN A 386 -15.54 -24.84 28.29
N GLN A 387 -15.26 -23.54 28.25
CA GLN A 387 -16.02 -22.57 27.43
C GLN A 387 -15.31 -22.25 26.14
N PRO A 388 -15.97 -22.17 24.99
CA PRO A 388 -15.34 -21.72 23.74
C PRO A 388 -15.10 -20.22 23.77
N HIS A 389 -13.89 -19.87 23.51
CA HIS A 389 -13.44 -18.50 23.41
C HIS A 389 -13.02 -18.20 21.97
N ASN A 390 -13.91 -18.31 20.98
CA ASN A 390 -13.58 -17.86 19.66
C ASN A 390 -14.19 -16.48 19.38
N GLN A 391 -13.49 -15.69 18.61
CA GLN A 391 -13.86 -14.32 18.29
C GLN A 391 -15.18 -14.21 17.51
N PHE A 392 -15.64 -15.28 16.85
CA PHE A 392 -16.93 -15.29 16.16
C PHE A 392 -18.10 -15.17 17.14
N HIS A 393 -18.00 -15.74 18.33
CA HIS A 393 -19.02 -15.57 19.36
C HIS A 393 -19.15 -14.13 19.77
N VAL A 394 -18.00 -13.47 19.98
CA VAL A 394 -17.95 -12.10 20.48
C VAL A 394 -18.53 -11.13 19.45
N PHE A 395 -18.09 -11.26 18.18
CA PHE A 395 -18.39 -10.23 17.18
C PHE A 395 -19.55 -10.56 16.24
N LEU A 396 -19.97 -11.80 16.13
CA LEU A 396 -21.05 -12.20 15.24
C LEU A 396 -22.35 -12.57 15.98
N GLY A 397 -22.36 -12.45 17.31
CA GLY A 397 -23.54 -12.69 18.14
C GLY A 397 -24.03 -14.15 18.11
N PHE A 398 -23.11 -15.10 18.06
CA PHE A 398 -23.41 -16.51 18.21
C PHE A 398 -23.43 -16.86 19.69
N GLU A 399 -24.52 -16.50 20.39
CA GLU A 399 -24.71 -16.92 21.79
C GLU A 399 -24.62 -18.43 21.89
N ASN A 400 -24.03 -18.94 22.98
CA ASN A 400 -24.00 -20.31 23.56
C ASN A 400 -24.64 -21.49 22.77
N GLN A 401 -25.29 -21.28 21.63
CA GLN A 401 -25.93 -22.32 20.82
C GLN A 401 -24.89 -23.10 19.99
N ALA A 402 -23.75 -22.51 19.70
CA ALA A 402 -22.72 -23.13 18.84
C ALA A 402 -22.14 -24.42 19.43
N TYR A 403 -22.25 -24.62 20.74
CA TYR A 403 -21.83 -25.87 21.41
C TYR A 403 -22.70 -27.07 21.13
N LYS A 404 -23.92 -26.82 20.71
CA LYS A 404 -24.91 -27.86 20.48
C LYS A 404 -25.09 -28.22 19.02
N THR A 405 -24.48 -27.40 18.11
CA THR A 405 -24.56 -27.60 16.67
C THR A 405 -23.36 -28.40 16.17
N ASN A 406 -23.57 -29.19 15.11
CA ASN A 406 -22.47 -29.85 14.43
C ASN A 406 -21.62 -28.81 13.68
N ASN A 407 -20.35 -29.16 13.37
CA ASN A 407 -19.41 -28.27 12.72
C ASN A 407 -19.91 -27.74 11.35
N GLN A 408 -20.74 -28.50 10.65
CA GLN A 408 -21.30 -28.10 9.36
C GLN A 408 -22.32 -26.95 9.52
N GLU A 409 -23.18 -27.03 10.52
CA GLU A 409 -24.16 -25.97 10.83
C GLU A 409 -23.44 -24.70 11.27
N LEU A 410 -22.38 -24.79 12.08
CA LEU A 410 -21.60 -23.63 12.49
C LEU A 410 -20.92 -22.95 11.27
N CYS A 411 -20.30 -23.74 10.38
CA CYS A 411 -19.72 -23.18 9.15
C CYS A 411 -20.77 -22.46 8.30
N GLN A 412 -21.98 -23.00 8.22
CA GLN A 412 -23.08 -22.37 7.54
C GLN A 412 -23.56 -21.09 8.22
N MET A 413 -23.65 -21.09 9.55
CA MET A 413 -24.00 -19.89 10.34
C MET A 413 -22.98 -18.78 10.16
N ILE A 414 -21.68 -19.08 10.23
CA ILE A 414 -20.59 -18.13 9.98
C ILE A 414 -20.69 -17.59 8.54
N SER A 415 -20.84 -18.49 7.57
CA SER A 415 -20.97 -18.13 6.16
C SER A 415 -22.13 -17.17 5.90
N ASN A 416 -23.25 -17.34 6.60
CA ASN A 416 -24.42 -16.45 6.49
C ASN A 416 -24.18 -15.04 7.05
N LYS A 417 -23.21 -14.88 7.95
CA LYS A 417 -22.83 -13.58 8.54
C LYS A 417 -21.76 -12.86 7.72
N LEU A 418 -20.93 -13.60 6.97
CA LEU A 418 -19.90 -12.99 6.14
C LEU A 418 -20.55 -12.32 4.92
N ARG A 419 -20.21 -11.06 4.70
CA ARG A 419 -20.76 -10.22 3.63
C ARG A 419 -19.62 -9.49 2.93
N ASN A 420 -19.34 -9.90 1.70
CA ASN A 420 -18.47 -9.15 0.79
C ASN A 420 -19.34 -8.38 -0.20
N LEU A 421 -19.14 -7.07 -0.28
CA LEU A 421 -19.88 -6.18 -1.16
C LEU A 421 -19.07 -5.83 -2.40
N LEU A 422 -19.69 -5.92 -3.57
CA LEU A 422 -19.14 -5.48 -4.85
C LEU A 422 -19.82 -4.19 -5.28
N LEU A 423 -19.04 -3.20 -5.70
CA LEU A 423 -19.57 -1.94 -6.21
C LEU A 423 -20.33 -2.20 -7.51
N ASN A 424 -21.59 -1.82 -7.53
CA ASN A 424 -22.50 -2.06 -8.64
C ASN A 424 -22.62 -0.84 -9.56
N THR A 425 -22.92 0.33 -8.96
CA THR A 425 -23.17 1.56 -9.71
C THR A 425 -22.68 2.77 -8.93
N ILE A 426 -22.17 3.75 -9.63
CA ILE A 426 -21.97 5.11 -9.13
C ILE A 426 -22.98 5.99 -9.88
N SER A 427 -23.81 6.74 -9.14
CA SER A 427 -24.82 7.63 -9.70
C SER A 427 -24.58 9.06 -9.28
N VAL A 428 -24.44 9.98 -10.22
CA VAL A 428 -24.21 11.40 -9.98
C VAL A 428 -25.50 12.19 -10.17
N LYS A 429 -25.88 12.97 -9.14
CA LYS A 429 -27.14 13.73 -9.06
C LYS A 429 -26.87 15.18 -8.67
N LYS A 430 -27.68 16.12 -9.15
CA LYS A 430 -27.60 17.54 -8.72
C LYS A 430 -27.99 17.74 -7.26
N ASN A 431 -28.84 16.88 -6.72
CA ASN A 431 -29.27 16.87 -5.31
C ASN A 431 -29.78 15.47 -4.95
N GLN A 432 -30.05 15.24 -3.69
CA GLN A 432 -30.45 13.93 -3.17
C GLN A 432 -31.80 13.39 -3.71
N TYR A 433 -32.64 14.27 -4.27
CA TYR A 433 -33.97 13.90 -4.81
C TYR A 433 -34.00 13.89 -6.33
N GLY A 434 -32.91 14.33 -6.99
CA GLY A 434 -32.84 14.43 -8.44
C GLY A 434 -32.58 13.09 -9.12
N ASN A 435 -32.91 13.02 -10.41
CA ASN A 435 -32.48 11.91 -11.26
C ASN A 435 -30.97 12.01 -11.49
N ALA A 436 -30.33 10.88 -11.65
CA ALA A 436 -28.93 10.84 -12.04
C ALA A 436 -28.76 11.40 -13.45
N TYR A 437 -27.74 12.21 -13.65
CA TYR A 437 -27.37 12.70 -14.98
C TYR A 437 -26.15 11.97 -15.52
N GLU A 438 -25.48 11.19 -14.69
CA GLU A 438 -24.39 10.28 -15.07
C GLU A 438 -24.46 9.03 -14.19
N GLU A 439 -24.28 7.88 -14.83
CA GLU A 439 -24.22 6.59 -14.15
C GLU A 439 -23.06 5.77 -14.67
N ILE A 440 -22.32 5.13 -13.74
CA ILE A 440 -21.20 4.26 -14.01
C ILE A 440 -21.52 2.89 -13.44
N LYS A 441 -21.57 1.87 -14.30
CA LYS A 441 -21.90 0.49 -13.98
C LYS A 441 -20.67 -0.39 -14.00
N PHE A 442 -20.56 -1.30 -13.03
CA PHE A 442 -19.46 -2.26 -12.90
C PHE A 442 -19.97 -3.68 -13.13
N ARG A 443 -19.20 -4.48 -13.87
CA ARG A 443 -19.54 -5.89 -14.13
C ARG A 443 -18.39 -6.80 -13.74
N TYR A 444 -18.74 -7.98 -13.23
CA TYR A 444 -17.78 -8.93 -12.65
C TYR A 444 -17.98 -10.34 -13.20
N THR A 445 -16.94 -11.19 -13.05
CA THR A 445 -17.06 -12.63 -13.30
C THR A 445 -18.16 -13.25 -12.43
N LYS A 446 -18.92 -14.20 -12.98
CA LYS A 446 -20.06 -14.81 -12.31
C LYS A 446 -19.80 -16.21 -11.77
N SER A 447 -18.83 -16.92 -12.34
CA SER A 447 -18.59 -18.32 -12.02
C SER A 447 -18.27 -18.51 -10.53
N PRO A 448 -18.85 -19.48 -9.83
CA PRO A 448 -18.43 -19.85 -8.49
C PRO A 448 -17.00 -20.42 -8.42
N ASP A 449 -16.50 -20.93 -9.57
CA ASP A 449 -15.21 -21.59 -9.69
C ASP A 449 -14.05 -20.64 -10.00
N GLU A 450 -14.27 -19.34 -9.86
CA GLU A 450 -13.24 -18.32 -10.03
C GLU A 450 -13.40 -17.16 -9.05
N ARG A 451 -12.30 -16.44 -8.82
CA ARG A 451 -12.33 -15.23 -8.01
C ARG A 451 -13.01 -14.10 -8.75
N ARG A 452 -13.61 -13.16 -8.01
CA ARG A 452 -14.28 -12.00 -8.60
C ARG A 452 -13.26 -11.09 -9.27
N LYS A 453 -13.42 -10.92 -10.59
CA LYS A 453 -12.63 -10.01 -11.41
C LYS A 453 -13.55 -8.97 -12.05
N LEU A 454 -13.11 -7.73 -12.11
CA LEU A 454 -13.79 -6.66 -12.82
C LEU A 454 -13.66 -6.90 -14.33
N LEU A 455 -14.77 -6.99 -15.06
CA LEU A 455 -14.80 -7.26 -16.50
C LEU A 455 -15.03 -6.00 -17.33
N SER A 456 -15.91 -5.10 -16.85
CA SER A 456 -16.16 -3.83 -17.52
C SER A 456 -16.52 -2.71 -16.56
N ILE A 457 -16.28 -1.49 -17.03
CA ILE A 457 -16.81 -0.24 -16.50
C ILE A 457 -17.56 0.45 -17.63
N GLU A 458 -18.85 0.73 -17.42
CA GLU A 458 -19.76 1.30 -18.42
C GLU A 458 -20.29 2.64 -17.93
N GLU A 459 -20.03 3.71 -18.69
CA GLU A 459 -20.45 5.09 -18.37
C GLU A 459 -21.63 5.49 -19.28
N LYS A 460 -22.70 6.05 -18.70
CA LYS A 460 -23.86 6.61 -19.40
C LYS A 460 -24.19 8.01 -18.91
N TYR A 461 -24.63 8.85 -19.83
CA TYR A 461 -25.03 10.25 -19.58
C TYR A 461 -26.52 10.46 -19.81
N ALA A 462 -27.12 11.50 -19.20
CA ALA A 462 -28.56 11.76 -19.11
C ALA A 462 -29.35 11.70 -20.43
N ASN A 463 -28.72 12.05 -21.56
CA ASN A 463 -29.36 11.99 -22.90
C ASN A 463 -29.47 10.56 -23.45
N SER A 464 -28.90 9.58 -22.76
CA SER A 464 -28.90 8.15 -23.13
C SER A 464 -29.49 7.26 -22.03
N LEU A 465 -30.02 7.84 -20.94
CA LEU A 465 -30.62 7.12 -19.83
C LEU A 465 -31.98 6.51 -20.22
N SER A 466 -31.90 5.43 -20.99
CA SER A 466 -32.82 4.32 -20.68
C SER A 466 -32.34 3.79 -19.33
N PRO A 467 -33.18 3.66 -18.27
CA PRO A 467 -32.74 3.07 -17.03
C PRO A 467 -32.00 1.77 -17.37
N PHE A 468 -30.82 1.56 -16.76
CA PHE A 468 -30.27 0.21 -16.74
C PHE A 468 -31.42 -0.63 -16.19
N THR A 469 -32.06 -1.46 -17.04
CA THR A 469 -33.21 -2.24 -16.64
C THR A 469 -32.79 -2.91 -15.34
N ASN A 470 -33.43 -2.51 -14.25
CA ASN A 470 -33.28 -3.13 -12.96
C ASN A 470 -33.75 -4.57 -13.15
N ALA A 471 -32.85 -5.43 -13.61
CA ALA A 471 -33.02 -6.84 -13.42
C ALA A 471 -33.06 -7.00 -11.90
N SER A 472 -34.26 -7.16 -11.42
CA SER A 472 -34.60 -7.32 -10.02
C SER A 472 -33.61 -8.31 -9.40
N GLY A 473 -32.89 -7.81 -8.46
CA GLY A 473 -32.04 -8.49 -7.52
C GLY A 473 -31.41 -9.79 -7.98
N SER A 474 -30.13 -9.89 -7.90
CA SER A 474 -29.34 -11.10 -7.79
C SER A 474 -28.53 -11.61 -8.98
N ASP A 475 -28.71 -11.18 -10.19
CA ASP A 475 -27.99 -11.79 -11.30
C ASP A 475 -26.87 -10.89 -11.80
N LEU A 476 -25.61 -11.35 -11.59
CA LEU A 476 -24.44 -10.90 -12.32
C LEU A 476 -24.72 -11.14 -13.80
N ILE A 477 -24.93 -10.11 -14.61
CA ILE A 477 -25.35 -10.23 -16.01
C ILE A 477 -24.14 -10.62 -16.87
N GLU A 478 -24.29 -11.59 -17.76
CA GLU A 478 -23.28 -11.91 -18.78
C GLU A 478 -23.00 -10.69 -19.64
N ILE A 479 -21.72 -10.52 -20.01
CA ILE A 479 -21.35 -9.49 -20.98
C ILE A 479 -21.85 -9.99 -22.34
N ASP A 480 -22.96 -9.43 -22.82
CA ASP A 480 -23.38 -9.61 -24.20
C ASP A 480 -22.51 -8.70 -25.08
N GLU A 481 -21.85 -9.25 -26.08
CA GLU A 481 -21.05 -8.47 -27.05
C GLU A 481 -21.87 -7.37 -27.71
N ALA A 482 -23.17 -7.54 -27.86
CA ALA A 482 -24.10 -6.52 -28.41
C ALA A 482 -24.20 -5.27 -27.50
N HIS A 483 -24.05 -5.42 -26.18
CA HIS A 483 -24.04 -4.28 -25.24
C HIS A 483 -22.72 -3.48 -25.26
N ILE A 484 -21.62 -4.09 -25.70
CA ILE A 484 -20.29 -3.45 -25.80
C ILE A 484 -20.26 -2.41 -26.92
N LEU A 485 -21.14 -2.57 -27.91
CA LEU A 485 -21.16 -1.75 -29.12
C LEU A 485 -22.24 -0.65 -29.10
N ASP A 486 -22.91 -0.43 -27.94
CA ASP A 486 -23.86 0.69 -27.84
C ASP A 486 -23.07 2.02 -27.90
N PRO A 487 -23.20 2.81 -28.99
CA PRO A 487 -22.43 4.05 -29.13
C PRO A 487 -22.81 5.12 -28.10
N LYS A 488 -23.86 4.89 -27.30
CA LYS A 488 -24.30 5.76 -26.20
C LYS A 488 -23.64 5.42 -24.85
N THR A 489 -22.85 4.35 -24.81
CA THR A 489 -22.18 3.87 -23.59
C THR A 489 -20.67 3.88 -23.81
N ARG A 490 -19.93 4.57 -22.94
CA ARG A 490 -18.48 4.50 -22.93
C ARG A 490 -18.04 3.32 -22.09
N THR A 491 -17.40 2.32 -22.70
CA THR A 491 -17.08 1.06 -22.03
C THR A 491 -15.59 0.78 -22.01
N TYR A 492 -15.06 0.56 -20.82
CA TYR A 492 -13.74 -0.06 -20.59
C TYR A 492 -13.93 -1.56 -20.44
N LEU A 493 -13.07 -2.36 -21.09
CA LEU A 493 -13.05 -3.81 -20.93
C LEU A 493 -11.72 -4.30 -20.41
N PHE A 494 -11.75 -5.29 -19.52
CA PHE A 494 -10.59 -5.84 -18.87
C PHE A 494 -10.43 -7.33 -19.19
N THR A 495 -9.27 -7.72 -19.70
CA THR A 495 -8.92 -9.11 -19.97
C THR A 495 -7.80 -9.55 -19.05
N TYR A 496 -7.93 -10.73 -18.50
CA TYR A 496 -6.99 -11.30 -17.54
C TYR A 496 -6.22 -12.46 -18.15
N GLY A 497 -5.07 -12.80 -17.54
CA GLY A 497 -4.27 -13.94 -17.94
C GLY A 497 -5.09 -15.23 -17.97
N PRO A 498 -4.72 -16.19 -18.84
CA PRO A 498 -5.53 -17.37 -19.10
C PRO A 498 -5.56 -18.38 -17.94
N ARG A 499 -4.62 -18.29 -17.02
CA ARG A 499 -4.55 -19.15 -15.84
C ARG A 499 -5.39 -18.57 -14.71
N LYS A 500 -6.07 -19.43 -13.96
CA LYS A 500 -6.89 -19.04 -12.82
C LYS A 500 -6.14 -19.28 -11.51
N LEU A 501 -6.33 -18.39 -10.56
CA LEU A 501 -5.95 -18.60 -9.17
C LEU A 501 -6.88 -19.65 -8.53
N PRO A 502 -6.40 -20.41 -7.53
CA PRO A 502 -7.26 -21.24 -6.71
C PRO A 502 -8.40 -20.40 -6.12
N VAL A 503 -9.60 -20.94 -6.11
CA VAL A 503 -10.77 -20.31 -5.49
C VAL A 503 -10.59 -20.24 -3.97
N SER A 504 -10.00 -21.28 -3.39
CA SER A 504 -9.68 -21.35 -1.97
C SER A 504 -8.62 -20.30 -1.58
N LEU A 505 -8.90 -19.49 -0.57
CA LEU A 505 -7.94 -18.56 -0.01
C LEU A 505 -6.96 -19.20 0.97
N ILE A 506 -7.23 -20.44 1.38
CA ILE A 506 -6.41 -21.20 2.31
C ILE A 506 -5.40 -22.09 1.56
N ASP A 507 -5.46 -22.11 0.23
CA ASP A 507 -4.58 -22.93 -0.58
C ASP A 507 -3.11 -22.54 -0.35
N PRO A 508 -2.25 -23.48 0.11
CA PRO A 508 -0.86 -23.18 0.44
C PRO A 508 0.05 -23.02 -0.78
N LYS A 509 -0.48 -23.07 -1.98
CA LYS A 509 0.27 -22.97 -3.25
C LYS A 509 0.78 -21.56 -3.51
N ALA A 510 1.53 -21.02 -2.56
CA ALA A 510 2.14 -19.70 -2.64
C ALA A 510 3.64 -19.76 -2.38
N ASP A 511 4.39 -18.87 -3.01
CA ASP A 511 5.79 -18.64 -2.68
C ASP A 511 5.94 -17.89 -1.34
N SER A 512 7.17 -17.66 -0.90
CA SER A 512 7.46 -16.98 0.36
C SER A 512 6.96 -15.53 0.43
N TRP A 513 6.59 -14.91 -0.68
CA TRP A 513 6.01 -13.57 -0.75
C TRP A 513 4.47 -13.57 -0.88
N GLY A 514 3.87 -14.77 -0.92
CA GLY A 514 2.43 -14.97 -1.01
C GLY A 514 1.87 -15.02 -2.43
N TYR A 515 2.71 -15.03 -3.46
CA TYR A 515 2.26 -15.16 -4.85
C TYR A 515 2.06 -16.62 -5.23
N TYR A 516 1.07 -16.88 -6.08
CA TYR A 516 0.75 -18.22 -6.51
C TYR A 516 1.93 -18.85 -7.28
N ASN A 517 2.34 -20.06 -6.87
CA ASN A 517 3.48 -20.78 -7.44
C ASN A 517 3.12 -22.06 -8.21
N GLY A 518 1.81 -22.32 -8.41
CA GLY A 518 1.33 -23.50 -9.13
C GLY A 518 1.29 -24.78 -8.33
N GLY A 519 1.57 -24.73 -7.02
CA GLY A 519 1.56 -25.90 -6.15
C GLY A 519 2.79 -26.80 -6.30
N GLN A 520 3.94 -26.19 -6.60
CA GLN A 520 5.19 -26.96 -6.77
C GLN A 520 5.76 -27.49 -5.45
N ASN A 521 5.28 -26.98 -4.31
CA ASN A 521 5.61 -27.53 -3.00
C ASN A 521 4.31 -27.90 -2.29
N ASP A 522 4.02 -29.18 -2.20
CA ASP A 522 2.89 -29.68 -1.41
C ASP A 522 3.30 -29.72 0.07
N ILE A 523 2.97 -28.67 0.82
CA ILE A 523 3.30 -28.57 2.25
C ILE A 523 2.59 -29.60 3.13
N PHE A 524 1.67 -30.40 2.58
CA PHE A 524 1.03 -31.51 3.29
C PHE A 524 1.82 -32.80 3.27
N HIS A 525 2.86 -32.90 2.45
CA HIS A 525 3.78 -34.00 2.55
C HIS A 525 4.71 -33.83 3.75
N VAL A 526 4.38 -34.52 4.82
CA VAL A 526 5.14 -34.53 6.08
C VAL A 526 6.46 -35.32 5.84
N GLY A 527 7.54 -34.55 5.59
CA GLY A 527 8.88 -35.08 5.40
C GLY A 527 9.97 -34.13 5.89
N ALA A 528 11.23 -34.56 5.78
CA ALA A 528 12.39 -33.77 6.17
C ALA A 528 12.51 -32.43 5.42
N ASP A 529 11.88 -32.30 4.24
CA ASP A 529 11.94 -31.15 3.33
C ASP A 529 10.85 -30.11 3.61
N MET A 530 10.07 -30.30 4.67
CA MET A 530 8.94 -29.45 5.05
C MET A 530 9.31 -27.98 5.29
N PHE A 531 10.58 -27.69 5.54
CA PHE A 531 11.10 -26.36 5.85
C PHE A 531 11.90 -25.72 4.71
N GLU A 532 11.84 -26.28 3.50
CA GLU A 532 12.38 -25.61 2.34
C GLU A 532 11.51 -24.40 1.95
N LEU A 533 12.17 -23.38 1.40
CA LEU A 533 11.45 -22.22 0.89
C LEU A 533 10.64 -22.60 -0.35
N PRO A 534 9.35 -22.21 -0.42
CA PRO A 534 8.52 -22.44 -1.59
C PRO A 534 9.11 -21.80 -2.85
N ILE A 535 9.12 -22.54 -3.94
CA ILE A 535 9.69 -22.12 -5.23
C ILE A 535 8.87 -20.94 -5.80
N VAL A 536 9.59 -19.94 -6.32
CA VAL A 536 9.00 -18.82 -7.05
C VAL A 536 8.68 -19.25 -8.48
N SER A 537 7.47 -18.99 -8.96
CA SER A 537 7.03 -19.26 -10.32
C SER A 537 6.41 -18.06 -10.98
N ALA A 538 7.18 -17.34 -11.81
CA ALA A 538 6.66 -16.21 -12.58
C ALA A 538 5.48 -16.57 -13.48
N THR A 539 5.47 -17.81 -14.01
CA THR A 539 4.40 -18.31 -14.88
C THR A 539 3.11 -18.54 -14.10
N ALA A 540 3.19 -19.08 -12.88
CA ALA A 540 2.03 -19.27 -12.03
C ALA A 540 1.54 -17.95 -11.44
N ALA A 541 2.43 -17.04 -11.08
CA ALA A 541 2.10 -15.72 -10.58
C ALA A 541 1.30 -14.84 -11.57
N LYS A 542 1.33 -15.16 -12.88
CA LYS A 542 0.50 -14.52 -13.93
C LYS A 542 -0.97 -14.96 -13.90
N SER A 543 -1.39 -15.84 -12.98
CA SER A 543 -2.78 -16.29 -12.85
C SER A 543 -3.67 -15.15 -12.42
N ASP A 544 -4.79 -14.95 -13.15
CA ASP A 544 -5.77 -13.86 -12.95
C ASP A 544 -5.16 -12.44 -12.91
N ILE A 545 -3.97 -12.23 -13.50
CA ILE A 545 -3.37 -10.91 -13.63
C ILE A 545 -4.04 -10.14 -14.79
N LEU A 546 -4.23 -8.83 -14.65
CA LEU A 546 -4.74 -7.99 -15.72
C LEU A 546 -3.75 -7.96 -16.90
N ALA A 547 -4.15 -8.48 -18.05
CA ALA A 547 -3.33 -8.59 -19.24
C ALA A 547 -3.64 -7.53 -20.29
N GLN A 548 -4.89 -7.04 -20.35
CA GLN A 548 -5.30 -6.05 -21.37
C GLN A 548 -6.40 -5.14 -20.86
N ILE A 549 -6.32 -3.88 -21.26
CA ILE A 549 -7.38 -2.88 -21.13
C ILE A 549 -7.78 -2.45 -22.53
N ARG A 550 -9.07 -2.55 -22.86
CA ARG A 550 -9.67 -1.90 -24.03
C ARG A 550 -10.38 -0.64 -23.59
N TYR A 551 -10.06 0.48 -24.21
CA TYR A 551 -10.62 1.79 -23.91
C TYR A 551 -11.90 2.05 -24.70
N PRO A 552 -12.76 3.00 -24.29
CA PRO A 552 -13.98 3.37 -25.01
C PRO A 552 -13.74 3.82 -26.44
N THR A 553 -12.55 4.31 -26.75
CA THR A 553 -12.12 4.69 -28.11
C THR A 553 -11.82 3.51 -29.04
N GLY A 554 -11.91 2.27 -28.52
CA GLY A 554 -11.59 1.04 -29.25
C GLY A 554 -10.12 0.60 -29.15
N GLY A 555 -9.21 1.52 -28.81
CA GLY A 555 -7.79 1.19 -28.64
C GLY A 555 -7.54 0.28 -27.43
N LYS A 556 -6.41 -0.43 -27.44
CA LYS A 556 -6.05 -1.42 -26.42
C LYS A 556 -4.65 -1.17 -25.87
N VAL A 557 -4.44 -1.49 -24.61
CA VAL A 557 -3.11 -1.60 -23.99
C VAL A 557 -2.95 -3.01 -23.46
N VAL A 558 -1.88 -3.67 -23.89
CA VAL A 558 -1.54 -5.04 -23.51
C VAL A 558 -0.29 -5.01 -22.61
N PHE A 559 -0.32 -5.75 -21.53
CA PHE A 559 0.74 -5.87 -20.54
C PHE A 559 1.38 -7.25 -20.60
N ASP A 560 2.68 -7.29 -20.82
CA ASP A 560 3.50 -8.48 -20.62
C ASP A 560 4.29 -8.34 -19.34
N TYR A 561 4.19 -9.36 -18.49
CA TYR A 561 4.85 -9.40 -17.20
C TYR A 561 5.95 -10.46 -17.16
N GLU A 562 6.95 -10.23 -16.34
CA GLU A 562 7.97 -11.20 -15.97
C GLU A 562 8.18 -11.23 -14.45
N GLY A 563 8.84 -12.27 -13.92
CA GLY A 563 9.15 -12.36 -12.50
C GLY A 563 10.24 -11.39 -12.08
N HIS A 564 10.21 -10.97 -10.83
CA HIS A 564 11.30 -10.20 -10.25
C HIS A 564 12.58 -11.04 -10.16
N SER A 565 13.71 -10.44 -10.50
CA SER A 565 15.04 -11.03 -10.32
C SER A 565 15.95 -10.06 -9.56
N TYR A 566 16.94 -10.61 -8.85
CA TYR A 566 17.93 -9.82 -8.11
C TYR A 566 19.33 -10.44 -8.28
N SER A 567 20.34 -9.61 -8.16
CA SER A 567 21.75 -10.01 -8.23
C SER A 567 22.50 -9.82 -6.93
N LYS A 568 21.92 -9.06 -6.00
CA LYS A 568 22.52 -8.71 -4.69
C LYS A 568 21.49 -8.71 -3.59
N ILE A 569 21.97 -8.84 -2.36
CA ILE A 569 21.18 -8.69 -1.13
C ILE A 569 22.01 -7.99 -0.06
N GLN A 570 21.36 -7.21 0.81
CA GLN A 570 22.02 -6.66 1.98
C GLN A 570 22.28 -7.77 3.01
N ASN A 571 23.50 -7.86 3.55
CA ASN A 571 23.85 -8.85 4.57
C ASN A 571 23.15 -8.56 5.91
N PHE A 572 23.15 -9.53 6.83
CA PHE A 572 22.46 -9.38 8.13
C PHE A 572 23.06 -8.29 9.01
N SER A 573 24.39 -8.03 8.90
CA SER A 573 25.03 -6.93 9.62
C SER A 573 24.73 -5.55 9.05
N ARG A 574 24.01 -5.47 7.92
CA ARG A 574 23.62 -4.23 7.22
C ARG A 574 24.81 -3.34 6.75
N GLN A 575 26.01 -3.91 6.66
CA GLN A 575 27.23 -3.15 6.35
C GLN A 575 27.65 -3.25 4.89
N LYS A 576 27.20 -4.26 4.17
CA LYS A 576 27.58 -4.52 2.79
C LYS A 576 26.50 -5.28 2.03
N LEU A 577 26.67 -5.31 0.71
CA LEU A 577 25.89 -6.18 -0.17
C LEU A 577 26.67 -7.47 -0.43
N ASP A 578 25.96 -8.58 -0.33
CA ASP A 578 26.43 -9.89 -0.76
C ASP A 578 25.92 -10.19 -2.18
N ASN A 579 26.77 -10.81 -2.99
CA ASN A 579 26.42 -11.26 -4.34
C ASN A 579 25.59 -12.56 -4.22
N LEU A 580 24.30 -12.40 -4.11
CA LEU A 580 23.34 -13.49 -4.12
C LEU A 580 22.34 -13.25 -5.25
N ARG A 581 22.17 -14.24 -6.12
CA ARG A 581 21.33 -14.15 -7.31
C ARG A 581 20.12 -15.05 -7.17
N GLY A 582 18.97 -14.56 -7.62
CA GLY A 582 17.75 -15.34 -7.55
C GLY A 582 16.53 -14.63 -8.12
N TYR A 583 15.40 -15.30 -7.96
CA TYR A 583 14.09 -14.76 -8.28
C TYR A 583 13.35 -14.46 -6.99
N ALA A 584 12.59 -13.36 -6.99
CA ALA A 584 11.70 -12.96 -5.90
C ALA A 584 10.25 -13.08 -6.37
N GLY A 585 9.34 -13.28 -5.42
CA GLY A 585 7.91 -13.35 -5.69
C GLY A 585 7.35 -12.03 -6.23
N GLY A 586 6.31 -12.13 -7.04
CA GLY A 586 5.66 -11.02 -7.71
C GLY A 586 6.07 -10.85 -9.16
N LEU A 587 5.47 -9.86 -9.81
CA LEU A 587 5.62 -9.57 -11.23
C LEU A 587 6.04 -8.12 -11.46
N ARG A 588 6.87 -7.90 -12.47
CA ARG A 588 7.19 -6.61 -13.04
C ARG A 588 6.81 -6.57 -14.52
N VAL A 589 6.61 -5.38 -15.07
CA VAL A 589 6.30 -5.23 -16.49
C VAL A 589 7.56 -5.49 -17.32
N ALA A 590 7.47 -6.39 -18.29
CA ALA A 590 8.50 -6.59 -19.31
C ALA A 590 8.23 -5.73 -20.54
N GLN A 591 6.95 -5.59 -20.94
CA GLN A 591 6.54 -4.85 -22.12
C GLN A 591 5.12 -4.30 -21.98
N ILE A 592 4.89 -3.13 -22.57
CA ILE A 592 3.57 -2.54 -22.79
C ILE A 592 3.40 -2.31 -24.30
N THR A 593 2.34 -2.87 -24.88
CA THR A 593 2.00 -2.71 -26.28
C THR A 593 0.72 -1.90 -26.42
N LYS A 594 0.76 -0.82 -27.20
CA LYS A 594 -0.41 -0.03 -27.57
C LYS A 594 -0.90 -0.41 -28.94
N ILE A 595 -2.19 -0.61 -29.06
CA ILE A 595 -2.89 -1.08 -30.27
C ILE A 595 -4.04 -0.10 -30.53
N ASP A 596 -4.21 0.35 -31.77
CA ASP A 596 -5.29 1.23 -32.17
C ASP A 596 -6.64 0.49 -32.29
N SER A 597 -7.70 1.23 -32.65
CA SER A 597 -9.04 0.65 -32.85
C SER A 597 -9.16 -0.29 -34.06
N ASN A 598 -8.18 -0.28 -34.94
CA ASN A 598 -8.10 -1.15 -36.13
C ASN A 598 -7.18 -2.35 -35.91
N ASP A 599 -6.79 -2.60 -34.67
CA ASP A 599 -5.89 -3.67 -34.27
C ASP A 599 -4.43 -3.51 -34.79
N ASN A 600 -4.01 -2.30 -35.18
CA ASN A 600 -2.60 -2.04 -35.54
C ASN A 600 -1.81 -1.69 -34.28
N VAL A 601 -0.62 -2.27 -34.15
CA VAL A 601 0.34 -1.89 -33.11
C VAL A 601 0.88 -0.48 -33.39
N THR A 602 0.73 0.45 -32.46
CA THR A 602 1.17 1.83 -32.59
C THR A 602 2.47 2.12 -31.87
N GLU A 603 2.69 1.49 -30.71
CA GLU A 603 3.89 1.68 -29.88
C GLU A 603 4.15 0.43 -29.05
N ILE A 604 5.41 0.07 -28.90
CA ILE A 604 5.85 -0.95 -27.96
C ILE A 604 6.88 -0.31 -27.03
N LYS A 605 6.66 -0.40 -25.72
CA LYS A 605 7.63 -0.05 -24.69
C LYS A 605 8.14 -1.32 -24.02
N LYS A 606 9.46 -1.52 -24.08
CA LYS A 606 10.14 -2.67 -23.47
C LYS A 606 11.03 -2.22 -22.34
N TYR A 607 11.01 -2.94 -21.22
CA TYR A 607 11.73 -2.60 -20.01
C TYR A 607 12.87 -3.59 -19.75
N HIS A 608 14.08 -3.07 -19.57
CA HIS A 608 15.26 -3.87 -19.25
C HIS A 608 15.79 -3.44 -17.87
N TYR A 609 15.76 -4.33 -16.93
CA TYR A 609 16.15 -4.06 -15.54
C TYR A 609 17.62 -4.36 -15.30
N SER A 610 18.48 -3.66 -16.04
CA SER A 610 19.93 -3.85 -16.09
C SER A 610 20.64 -2.61 -16.62
N GLU A 611 21.96 -2.57 -16.45
CA GLU A 611 22.81 -1.54 -17.01
C GLU A 611 22.92 -1.59 -18.55
N MET A 612 22.65 -2.75 -19.13
CA MET A 612 22.79 -2.97 -20.58
C MET A 612 21.47 -3.45 -21.18
N ARG A 613 21.10 -2.87 -22.33
CA ARG A 613 19.89 -3.22 -23.09
C ARG A 613 19.83 -4.69 -23.50
N ASN A 614 20.96 -5.28 -23.85
CA ASN A 614 21.06 -6.67 -24.30
C ASN A 614 21.54 -7.61 -23.19
N ALA A 615 21.34 -7.23 -21.92
CA ALA A 615 21.71 -8.07 -20.77
C ALA A 615 20.95 -9.41 -20.80
N THR A 616 21.67 -10.48 -20.66
CA THR A 616 21.13 -11.83 -20.56
C THR A 616 21.45 -12.45 -19.21
N GLY A 617 20.44 -13.02 -18.58
CA GLY A 617 20.60 -13.73 -17.32
C GLY A 617 20.58 -12.86 -16.06
N ILE A 618 20.40 -13.49 -14.92
CA ILE A 618 20.24 -12.86 -13.61
C ILE A 618 21.49 -12.09 -13.16
N SER A 619 22.65 -12.49 -13.63
CA SER A 619 23.94 -11.88 -13.22
C SER A 619 24.10 -10.43 -13.61
N GLN A 620 23.37 -9.97 -14.62
CA GLN A 620 23.40 -8.60 -15.14
C GLN A 620 22.21 -7.77 -14.65
N CYS A 621 21.33 -8.35 -13.82
CA CYS A 621 20.19 -7.66 -13.24
C CYS A 621 20.65 -6.58 -12.25
N SER A 622 20.09 -5.38 -12.34
CA SER A 622 20.32 -4.29 -11.37
C SER A 622 19.50 -4.42 -10.09
N GLY A 623 18.69 -5.48 -9.98
CA GLY A 623 17.81 -5.72 -8.84
C GLY A 623 18.57 -6.06 -7.57
N ILE A 624 18.15 -5.45 -6.46
CA ILE A 624 18.66 -5.75 -5.11
C ILE A 624 17.46 -6.16 -4.26
N LEU A 625 17.58 -7.34 -3.64
CA LEU A 625 16.56 -7.87 -2.76
C LEU A 625 16.64 -7.18 -1.38
N ASN A 626 15.51 -6.70 -0.90
CA ASN A 626 15.43 -6.05 0.42
C ASN A 626 15.72 -7.04 1.55
N ILE A 627 14.96 -8.14 1.58
CA ILE A 627 15.08 -9.17 2.61
C ILE A 627 14.97 -10.54 1.96
N LEU A 628 15.89 -11.43 2.30
CA LEU A 628 15.79 -12.84 1.92
C LEU A 628 14.77 -13.51 2.84
N PRO A 629 13.67 -14.06 2.30
CA PRO A 629 12.79 -14.91 3.08
C PRO A 629 13.57 -16.08 3.70
N THR A 630 13.23 -16.42 4.91
CA THR A 630 13.84 -17.58 5.59
C THR A 630 12.77 -18.41 6.27
N SER A 631 12.78 -19.71 6.03
CA SER A 631 11.90 -20.66 6.69
C SER A 631 12.41 -21.04 8.08
N LYS A 632 13.68 -20.77 8.36
CA LYS A 632 14.32 -21.06 9.66
C LYS A 632 15.04 -19.83 10.16
N CYS A 633 14.89 -19.56 11.46
CA CYS A 633 15.59 -18.48 12.13
C CYS A 633 16.20 -19.00 13.42
N ARG A 634 17.50 -18.76 13.62
CA ARG A 634 18.22 -19.16 14.83
C ARG A 634 18.53 -17.96 15.71
N TYR A 635 18.16 -18.06 16.97
CA TYR A 635 18.53 -17.13 18.03
C TYR A 635 19.56 -17.79 18.94
N THR A 636 20.78 -17.27 18.93
CA THR A 636 21.86 -17.75 19.80
C THR A 636 21.87 -16.92 21.08
N THR A 637 21.63 -17.58 22.21
CA THR A 637 21.65 -16.99 23.55
C THR A 637 22.95 -17.37 24.26
N PRO A 638 23.32 -16.73 25.37
CA PRO A 638 24.53 -17.10 26.13
C PRO A 638 24.58 -18.56 26.62
N LYS A 639 23.44 -19.23 26.69
CA LYS A 639 23.33 -20.61 27.21
C LYS A 639 22.91 -21.61 26.16
N ASN A 640 22.06 -21.22 25.22
CA ASN A 640 21.39 -22.11 24.30
C ASN A 640 21.29 -21.47 22.92
N TYR A 641 20.92 -22.24 21.91
CA TYR A 641 20.35 -21.73 20.70
C TYR A 641 18.91 -22.21 20.52
N ILE A 642 18.08 -21.35 19.93
CA ILE A 642 16.67 -21.62 19.64
C ILE A 642 16.49 -21.44 18.15
N GLU A 643 15.98 -22.45 17.49
CA GLU A 643 15.65 -22.40 16.06
C GLU A 643 14.13 -22.45 15.91
N LEU A 644 13.58 -21.45 15.24
CA LEU A 644 12.19 -21.43 14.81
C LEU A 644 12.14 -21.78 13.33
N ALA A 645 11.23 -22.65 12.94
CA ALA A 645 10.98 -23.01 11.56
C ALA A 645 9.51 -22.78 11.22
N SER A 646 9.23 -22.27 10.02
CA SER A 646 7.88 -22.01 9.51
C SER A 646 7.70 -22.69 8.17
N VAL A 647 6.56 -23.33 7.97
CA VAL A 647 6.20 -23.99 6.73
C VAL A 647 5.22 -23.12 5.95
N GLY A 648 5.43 -22.95 4.65
CA GLY A 648 4.56 -22.12 3.79
C GLY A 648 4.56 -20.64 4.12
N GLY A 649 5.45 -20.19 4.98
CA GLY A 649 5.66 -18.83 5.35
C GLY A 649 7.13 -18.50 5.54
N TYR A 650 7.43 -17.24 5.80
CA TYR A 650 8.79 -16.82 6.15
C TYR A 650 8.74 -15.92 7.38
N PHE A 651 9.81 -15.93 8.13
CA PHE A 651 10.00 -14.99 9.22
C PHE A 651 10.35 -13.63 8.63
N ALA A 652 9.44 -12.66 8.81
CA ALA A 652 9.70 -11.27 8.46
C ALA A 652 10.31 -10.54 9.65
N THR A 653 11.14 -9.56 9.38
CA THR A 653 11.57 -8.61 10.40
C THR A 653 10.38 -7.76 10.82
N THR A 654 10.35 -7.35 12.08
CA THR A 654 9.29 -6.46 12.61
C THR A 654 9.46 -5.01 12.19
N THR A 655 10.56 -4.68 11.50
CA THR A 655 10.88 -3.32 11.07
C THR A 655 10.12 -2.89 9.83
N ASN A 656 10.09 -1.59 9.64
CA ASN A 656 9.34 -0.88 8.62
C ASN A 656 9.57 -1.42 7.20
N HIS A 657 8.50 -1.89 6.53
CA HIS A 657 8.54 -2.56 5.24
C HIS A 657 8.03 -1.68 4.09
N ASN A 658 8.18 -0.37 4.17
CA ASN A 658 7.81 0.54 3.07
C ASN A 658 8.71 0.41 1.84
N SER A 659 9.73 -0.47 1.90
CA SER A 659 10.56 -0.78 0.73
C SER A 659 9.95 -1.89 -0.10
N PRO A 660 10.00 -1.82 -1.44
CA PRO A 660 9.61 -2.92 -2.31
C PRO A 660 10.49 -4.15 -2.05
N ASN A 661 10.00 -5.34 -2.39
CA ASN A 661 10.76 -6.58 -2.24
C ASN A 661 12.08 -6.52 -3.02
N VAL A 662 12.04 -5.99 -4.24
CA VAL A 662 13.21 -5.75 -5.10
C VAL A 662 13.16 -4.33 -5.62
N GLY A 663 14.25 -3.58 -5.42
CA GLY A 663 14.48 -2.28 -6.05
C GLY A 663 15.51 -2.40 -7.17
N TYR A 664 15.31 -1.67 -8.28
CA TYR A 664 16.21 -1.69 -9.44
C TYR A 664 17.03 -0.42 -9.48
N SER A 665 18.37 -0.54 -9.37
CA SER A 665 19.29 0.61 -9.43
C SER A 665 19.37 1.23 -10.82
N CYS A 666 19.17 0.42 -11.88
CA CYS A 666 19.15 0.87 -13.26
C CYS A 666 18.05 0.17 -14.06
N VAL A 667 17.30 0.96 -14.85
CA VAL A 667 16.28 0.46 -15.77
C VAL A 667 16.36 1.20 -17.09
N ILE A 668 16.22 0.47 -18.19
CA ILE A 668 16.15 1.02 -19.53
C ILE A 668 14.73 0.85 -20.07
N GLU A 669 14.07 1.95 -20.43
CA GLU A 669 12.81 1.98 -21.17
C GLU A 669 13.11 2.17 -22.67
N GLU A 670 12.91 1.14 -23.46
CA GLU A 670 13.13 1.16 -24.90
C GLU A 670 11.80 1.30 -25.64
N THR A 671 11.74 2.22 -26.60
CA THR A 671 10.58 2.41 -27.47
C THR A 671 10.84 1.76 -28.82
N LEU A 672 9.91 0.88 -29.24
CA LEU A 672 9.96 0.17 -30.52
C LEU A 672 8.74 0.55 -31.36
N ASN A 673 8.90 0.47 -32.70
CA ASN A 673 7.78 0.55 -33.62
C ASN A 673 7.06 -0.82 -33.76
N ALA A 674 6.04 -0.88 -34.62
CA ALA A 674 5.26 -2.10 -34.87
C ALA A 674 6.13 -3.28 -35.40
N ASP A 675 7.22 -2.99 -36.07
CA ASP A 675 8.14 -3.98 -36.61
C ASP A 675 9.21 -4.42 -35.61
N ASN A 676 9.08 -4.06 -34.35
CA ASN A 676 10.07 -4.28 -33.27
C ASN A 676 11.44 -3.60 -33.53
N VAL A 677 11.47 -2.52 -34.31
CA VAL A 677 12.69 -1.72 -34.52
C VAL A 677 12.77 -0.63 -33.47
N SER A 678 13.94 -0.53 -32.83
CA SER A 678 14.18 0.47 -31.78
C SER A 678 14.12 1.89 -32.35
N LEU A 679 13.36 2.76 -31.74
CA LEU A 679 13.28 4.19 -32.00
C LEU A 679 14.22 5.00 -31.08
N GLY A 680 14.76 4.38 -30.06
CA GLY A 680 15.59 4.93 -29.02
C GLY A 680 15.22 4.44 -27.64
N TYR A 681 15.95 4.84 -26.62
CA TYR A 681 15.69 4.42 -25.26
C TYR A 681 16.09 5.48 -24.25
N VAL A 682 15.53 5.37 -23.02
CA VAL A 682 15.93 6.18 -21.87
C VAL A 682 16.47 5.25 -20.81
N LYS A 683 17.64 5.57 -20.27
CA LYS A 683 18.26 4.86 -19.17
C LYS A 683 18.09 5.66 -17.89
N TYR A 684 17.55 5.03 -16.85
CA TYR A 684 17.26 5.63 -15.56
C TYR A 684 18.12 5.00 -14.47
N HIS A 685 18.71 5.82 -13.61
CA HIS A 685 19.42 5.39 -12.41
C HIS A 685 18.70 5.86 -11.17
N TYR A 686 18.62 4.99 -10.18
CA TYR A 686 17.93 5.22 -8.91
C TYR A 686 18.86 5.01 -7.72
N THR A 687 18.64 5.76 -6.64
CA THR A 687 19.22 5.40 -5.34
C THR A 687 18.72 4.04 -4.89
N ASN A 688 19.64 3.18 -4.47
CA ASN A 688 19.32 1.85 -3.96
C ASN A 688 20.36 1.48 -2.88
N TYR A 689 20.49 0.24 -2.48
CA TYR A 689 21.46 -0.21 -1.50
C TYR A 689 22.91 -0.15 -1.99
N ASP A 690 23.15 -0.24 -3.30
CA ASP A 690 24.50 -0.16 -3.88
C ASP A 690 24.98 1.30 -4.01
N LYS A 691 26.22 1.44 -4.48
CA LYS A 691 26.80 2.77 -4.76
C LYS A 691 26.05 3.43 -5.91
N ASP A 692 25.55 4.61 -5.64
CA ASP A 692 24.92 5.46 -6.62
C ASP A 692 25.94 6.20 -7.52
N ILE A 693 25.44 7.02 -8.44
CA ILE A 693 26.29 7.80 -9.37
C ILE A 693 27.17 8.84 -8.66
N TYR A 694 26.89 9.16 -7.41
CA TYR A 694 27.67 10.05 -6.54
C TYR A 694 28.57 9.27 -5.55
N GLY A 695 28.60 7.93 -5.63
CA GLY A 695 29.38 7.05 -4.78
C GLY A 695 28.81 6.80 -3.38
N GLN A 696 27.58 7.25 -3.11
CA GLN A 696 26.89 7.05 -1.84
C GLN A 696 26.17 5.70 -1.80
N THR A 697 25.99 5.14 -0.60
CA THR A 697 25.21 3.93 -0.37
C THR A 697 24.07 4.23 0.59
N HIS A 698 22.93 3.58 0.38
CA HIS A 698 21.73 3.78 1.21
C HIS A 698 21.33 2.46 1.93
N LEU A 699 22.35 1.82 2.51
CA LEU A 699 22.21 0.61 3.32
C LEU A 699 21.39 0.92 4.58
N ASP A 700 20.57 -0.02 5.01
CA ASP A 700 19.94 0.03 6.33
C ASP A 700 21.04 -0.10 7.43
N GLU A 701 20.70 0.23 8.65
CA GLU A 701 21.61 0.15 9.78
C GLU A 701 21.18 -0.98 10.73
N PRO A 702 22.10 -1.73 11.35
CA PRO A 702 21.74 -2.73 12.36
C PRO A 702 21.07 -2.07 13.57
N ALA A 703 20.41 -2.86 14.41
CA ALA A 703 20.02 -2.40 15.73
C ALA A 703 21.27 -1.90 16.48
N TRP A 704 21.19 -0.72 17.06
CA TRP A 704 22.33 -0.13 17.77
C TRP A 704 22.54 -0.74 19.17
N TYR A 705 21.53 -1.42 19.70
CA TYR A 705 21.59 -2.19 20.93
C TYR A 705 20.68 -3.42 20.83
N TYR A 706 21.12 -4.54 21.40
CA TYR A 706 20.28 -5.74 21.56
C TYR A 706 20.66 -6.50 22.83
N SER A 707 19.69 -7.21 23.41
CA SER A 707 19.84 -8.02 24.62
C SER A 707 19.19 -9.37 24.47
N GLY A 708 19.65 -10.36 25.23
CA GLY A 708 19.11 -11.72 25.20
C GLY A 708 19.68 -12.63 24.10
N ILE A 709 20.44 -12.10 23.14
CA ILE A 709 21.12 -12.87 22.10
C ILE A 709 22.58 -12.41 21.96
N THR A 710 23.43 -13.25 21.35
CA THR A 710 24.85 -12.95 21.10
C THR A 710 25.13 -12.49 19.66
N GLU A 711 24.21 -12.77 18.72
CA GLU A 711 24.41 -12.51 17.30
C GLU A 711 23.11 -12.00 16.66
N LEU A 712 23.25 -11.09 15.67
CA LEU A 712 22.15 -10.69 14.79
C LEU A 712 21.91 -11.77 13.73
N ASN A 713 20.66 -11.93 13.31
CA ASN A 713 20.25 -12.89 12.31
C ASN A 713 19.33 -12.25 11.24
N SER A 714 18.82 -13.05 10.31
CA SER A 714 17.98 -12.58 9.19
C SER A 714 16.68 -11.88 9.62
N THR A 715 16.19 -12.16 10.83
CA THR A 715 14.95 -11.59 11.36
C THR A 715 15.18 -10.48 12.37
N SER A 716 16.45 -10.17 12.69
CA SER A 716 16.77 -9.09 13.64
C SER A 716 16.25 -7.75 13.12
N PRO A 717 15.55 -6.98 13.96
CA PRO A 717 15.14 -5.62 13.63
C PRO A 717 16.31 -4.74 13.23
N TYR A 718 16.06 -3.76 12.38
CA TYR A 718 17.06 -2.84 11.86
C TYR A 718 16.47 -1.44 11.67
N THR A 719 17.34 -0.44 11.58
CA THR A 719 16.97 0.94 11.25
C THR A 719 16.87 1.07 9.73
N SER A 720 15.69 1.33 9.22
CA SER A 720 15.45 1.44 7.77
C SER A 720 15.84 2.83 7.26
N ARG A 721 16.50 2.84 6.09
CA ARG A 721 16.76 4.05 5.29
C ARG A 721 15.94 4.04 3.99
N SER A 722 14.78 3.41 4.00
CA SER A 722 13.92 3.24 2.81
C SER A 722 13.53 4.56 2.15
N MET A 723 13.38 5.64 2.90
CA MET A 723 13.05 6.97 2.38
C MET A 723 14.10 7.58 1.44
N GLU A 724 15.34 7.09 1.52
CA GLU A 724 16.42 7.52 0.64
C GLU A 724 16.47 6.73 -0.66
N ARG A 725 15.82 5.55 -0.73
CA ARG A 725 15.84 4.65 -1.89
C ARG A 725 14.69 4.92 -2.86
N GLY A 726 14.93 4.62 -4.14
CA GLY A 726 13.96 4.84 -5.21
C GLY A 726 13.90 6.28 -5.71
N LYS A 727 14.81 7.15 -5.28
CA LYS A 727 14.94 8.51 -5.84
C LYS A 727 15.66 8.44 -7.18
N LEU A 728 15.13 9.13 -8.18
CA LEU A 728 15.70 9.19 -9.52
C LEU A 728 16.98 10.03 -9.51
N LEU A 729 18.10 9.44 -9.94
CA LEU A 729 19.41 10.10 -9.97
C LEU A 729 19.78 10.62 -11.35
N SER A 730 19.41 9.87 -12.40
CA SER A 730 19.65 10.34 -13.77
C SER A 730 18.68 9.75 -14.76
N GLU A 731 18.43 10.53 -15.82
CA GLU A 731 17.77 10.13 -17.06
C GLU A 731 18.73 10.38 -18.22
N GLU A 732 19.03 9.36 -18.98
CA GLU A 732 19.92 9.44 -20.15
C GLU A 732 19.14 9.01 -21.41
N HIS A 733 18.88 9.95 -22.30
CA HIS A 733 18.08 9.74 -23.50
C HIS A 733 19.00 9.44 -24.71
N PHE A 734 18.82 8.27 -25.28
CA PHE A 734 19.59 7.80 -26.45
C PHE A 734 18.68 7.68 -27.66
N ASP A 735 19.21 8.06 -28.80
CA ASP A 735 18.55 7.82 -30.08
C ASP A 735 18.71 6.35 -30.55
N ARG A 736 18.11 6.02 -31.69
CA ARG A 736 18.17 4.67 -32.27
C ARG A 736 19.59 4.19 -32.61
N TYR A 737 20.55 5.11 -32.72
CA TYR A 737 21.96 4.82 -33.02
C TYR A 737 22.82 4.73 -31.74
N ASN A 738 22.21 4.67 -30.57
CA ASN A 738 22.88 4.70 -29.25
C ASN A 738 23.67 6.00 -28.98
N LYS A 739 23.31 7.12 -29.61
CA LYS A 739 23.93 8.41 -29.36
C LYS A 739 23.17 9.11 -28.23
N LEU A 740 23.86 9.51 -27.17
CA LEU A 740 23.28 10.28 -26.08
C LEU A 740 22.88 11.68 -26.57
N LYS A 741 21.63 12.05 -26.40
CA LYS A 741 21.06 13.34 -26.84
C LYS A 741 20.75 14.26 -25.66
N LYS A 742 20.37 13.69 -24.52
CA LYS A 742 20.00 14.45 -23.34
C LYS A 742 20.34 13.66 -22.09
N LYS A 743 20.87 14.35 -21.07
CA LYS A 743 21.06 13.80 -19.73
C LYS A 743 20.49 14.76 -18.70
N ILE A 744 19.72 14.24 -17.75
CA ILE A 744 19.28 14.97 -16.58
C ILE A 744 19.84 14.24 -15.37
N THR A 745 20.41 14.99 -14.42
CA THR A 745 20.87 14.44 -13.14
C THR A 745 20.20 15.16 -11.98
N TYR A 746 19.90 14.43 -10.94
CA TYR A 746 19.25 14.90 -9.71
C TYR A 746 20.18 14.65 -8.53
N HIS A 747 20.36 15.67 -7.73
CA HIS A 747 21.04 15.56 -6.43
C HIS A 747 20.04 15.79 -5.31
N TYR A 748 20.25 15.07 -4.18
CA TYR A 748 19.33 15.12 -3.05
C TYR A 748 20.07 15.41 -1.76
N THR A 749 19.40 16.11 -0.85
CA THR A 749 19.91 16.42 0.49
C THR A 749 18.90 16.02 1.57
N LYS A 750 19.40 15.72 2.76
CA LYS A 750 18.58 15.44 3.94
C LYS A 750 18.13 16.74 4.58
N THR A 751 16.86 16.82 4.98
CA THR A 751 16.33 18.01 5.66
C THR A 751 16.93 18.20 7.05
N ASP A 752 17.13 17.12 7.77
CA ASP A 752 17.70 17.07 9.12
C ASP A 752 18.19 15.64 9.43
N SER A 753 18.43 15.31 10.68
CA SER A 753 18.81 13.98 11.16
C SER A 753 17.97 13.50 12.33
N SER A 754 16.74 14.03 12.47
CA SER A 754 15.83 13.65 13.55
C SER A 754 15.37 12.19 13.41
N TYR A 755 15.17 11.55 14.55
CA TYR A 755 14.68 10.16 14.63
C TYR A 755 13.94 9.91 15.94
N LEU A 756 13.10 8.88 15.94
CA LEU A 756 12.55 8.26 17.15
C LEU A 756 13.37 7.05 17.53
N ILE A 757 13.51 6.82 18.83
CA ILE A 757 14.01 5.55 19.35
C ILE A 757 12.85 4.56 19.31
N THR A 758 13.05 3.40 18.67
CA THR A 758 12.08 2.33 18.55
C THR A 758 12.64 1.07 19.19
N GLY A 759 11.90 0.51 20.11
CA GLY A 759 12.24 -0.77 20.71
C GLY A 759 11.45 -1.91 20.05
N HIS A 760 12.02 -3.10 20.04
CA HIS A 760 11.37 -4.32 19.58
C HIS A 760 11.60 -5.41 20.59
N GLN A 761 10.56 -6.14 20.96
CA GLN A 761 10.64 -7.29 21.84
C GLN A 761 10.12 -8.54 21.12
N ILE A 762 10.91 -9.59 21.14
CA ILE A 762 10.54 -10.89 20.58
C ILE A 762 10.45 -11.87 21.75
N PRO A 763 9.24 -12.24 22.21
CA PRO A 763 9.06 -13.24 23.24
C PRO A 763 9.40 -14.62 22.70
N LEU A 764 10.20 -15.38 23.41
CA LEU A 764 10.56 -16.76 23.08
C LEU A 764 10.01 -17.70 24.17
N PHE A 765 9.33 -18.74 23.72
CA PHE A 765 8.77 -19.78 24.59
C PHE A 765 9.68 -21.02 24.49
N LEU A 766 10.37 -21.37 25.55
CA LEU A 766 11.29 -22.51 25.61
C LEU A 766 10.54 -23.82 25.94
N GLU A 767 9.50 -23.71 26.75
CA GLU A 767 8.63 -24.81 27.13
C GLU A 767 7.19 -24.59 26.65
N ASN A 768 6.32 -25.58 26.78
CA ASN A 768 4.89 -25.46 26.46
C ASN A 768 4.10 -24.56 27.43
N ASN A 769 4.76 -23.62 28.04
CA ASN A 769 4.18 -22.67 28.97
C ASN A 769 3.38 -21.60 28.26
N SER A 770 2.36 -21.11 28.92
CA SER A 770 1.57 -19.96 28.45
C SER A 770 2.34 -18.63 28.52
N CYS A 771 3.50 -18.62 29.18
CA CYS A 771 4.37 -17.46 29.39
C CYS A 771 5.67 -17.61 28.62
N PRO A 772 6.22 -16.53 28.02
CA PRO A 772 7.54 -16.56 27.40
C PRO A 772 8.62 -16.77 28.47
N ASP A 773 9.59 -17.66 28.20
CA ASP A 773 10.71 -17.93 29.10
C ASP A 773 11.85 -16.92 28.91
N LEU A 774 11.88 -16.26 27.74
CA LEU A 774 12.91 -15.29 27.37
C LEU A 774 12.30 -14.23 26.46
N ALA A 775 12.71 -12.97 26.62
CA ALA A 775 12.46 -11.92 25.64
C ALA A 775 13.79 -11.42 25.06
N ILE A 776 13.84 -11.34 23.75
CA ILE A 776 14.94 -10.68 23.03
C ILE A 776 14.50 -9.24 22.77
N GLY A 777 15.33 -8.29 23.18
CA GLY A 777 15.07 -6.88 22.96
C GLY A 777 16.04 -6.27 21.96
N TYR A 778 15.56 -5.39 21.11
CA TYR A 778 16.34 -4.60 20.15
C TYR A 778 15.97 -3.13 20.26
N LEU A 779 16.96 -2.24 20.12
CA LEU A 779 16.73 -0.81 19.91
C LEU A 779 17.19 -0.40 18.52
N THR A 780 16.30 0.24 17.80
CA THR A 780 16.50 0.77 16.44
C THR A 780 16.10 2.23 16.39
N LYS A 781 16.26 2.86 15.24
CA LYS A 781 15.80 4.22 14.97
C LYS A 781 14.73 4.22 13.89
N THR A 782 13.74 5.09 14.01
CA THR A 782 12.85 5.46 12.93
C THR A 782 13.19 6.87 12.52
N TYR A 783 13.80 7.04 11.33
CA TYR A 783 14.19 8.34 10.82
C TYR A 783 12.97 9.17 10.39
N LEU A 784 13.02 10.47 10.70
CA LEU A 784 11.94 11.44 10.47
C LEU A 784 12.28 12.49 9.41
N TYR A 785 13.51 12.48 8.86
CA TYR A 785 13.90 13.42 7.83
C TYR A 785 13.27 13.10 6.46
N SER A 786 13.23 14.10 5.59
CA SER A 786 12.94 13.92 4.17
C SER A 786 14.22 14.03 3.33
N TYR A 787 14.20 13.42 2.16
CA TYR A 787 15.30 13.41 1.20
C TYR A 787 14.85 14.17 -0.05
N LEU A 788 15.16 15.48 -0.10
CA LEU A 788 14.65 16.43 -1.07
C LEU A 788 15.66 16.75 -2.17
N THR A 789 15.19 16.98 -3.38
CA THR A 789 16.02 17.38 -4.51
C THR A 789 16.54 18.79 -4.30
N ASP A 790 17.86 18.98 -4.28
CA ASP A 790 18.49 20.28 -4.14
C ASP A 790 19.07 20.82 -5.45
N THR A 791 19.43 19.94 -6.39
CA THR A 791 20.02 20.34 -7.68
C THR A 791 19.52 19.46 -8.81
N ILE A 792 19.16 20.07 -9.93
CA ILE A 792 18.86 19.41 -11.19
C ILE A 792 19.80 19.97 -12.25
N THR A 793 20.55 19.10 -12.92
CA THR A 793 21.38 19.48 -14.07
C THR A 793 20.85 18.84 -15.34
N GLU A 794 20.49 19.63 -16.31
CA GLU A 794 20.04 19.18 -17.64
C GLU A 794 21.11 19.49 -18.67
N THR A 795 21.61 18.48 -19.38
CA THR A 795 22.62 18.58 -20.41
C THR A 795 22.04 18.12 -21.77
N LEU A 796 22.03 18.98 -22.74
CA LEU A 796 21.62 18.67 -24.11
C LEU A 796 22.89 18.54 -24.99
N TYR A 797 23.03 17.41 -25.67
CA TYR A 797 24.15 17.11 -26.55
C TYR A 797 23.76 17.46 -28.00
N THR A 798 24.52 18.32 -28.60
CA THR A 798 24.33 18.69 -30.02
C THR A 798 25.00 17.66 -30.94
N ASP A 799 24.67 17.69 -32.24
CA ASP A 799 25.32 16.82 -33.23
C ASP A 799 26.74 17.29 -33.59
N LEU A 800 27.11 18.50 -33.16
CA LEU A 800 28.48 19.01 -33.25
C LEU A 800 29.31 18.34 -32.14
N GLU A 801 30.45 17.77 -32.49
CA GLU A 801 31.34 17.12 -31.52
C GLU A 801 31.73 18.08 -30.39
N ASN A 802 31.49 17.63 -29.14
CA ASN A 802 31.86 18.33 -27.91
C ASN A 802 31.07 19.61 -27.57
N VAL A 803 29.92 19.88 -28.20
CA VAL A 803 29.07 20.99 -27.77
C VAL A 803 27.89 20.46 -26.96
N ALA A 804 27.84 20.77 -25.67
CA ALA A 804 26.73 20.50 -24.79
C ALA A 804 26.17 21.82 -24.23
N ILE A 805 24.85 21.90 -24.15
CA ILE A 805 24.16 23.02 -23.48
C ILE A 805 23.75 22.53 -22.08
N GLU A 806 24.24 23.19 -21.06
CA GLU A 806 23.96 22.85 -19.70
C GLU A 806 23.05 23.88 -19.03
N LYS A 807 22.05 23.38 -18.27
CA LYS A 807 21.16 24.16 -17.44
C LYS A 807 21.19 23.58 -16.05
N ILE A 808 21.60 24.37 -15.07
CA ILE A 808 21.65 23.98 -13.67
C ILE A 808 20.54 24.71 -12.93
N GLN A 809 19.76 23.99 -12.14
CA GLN A 809 18.73 24.52 -11.28
C GLN A 809 19.01 24.05 -9.86
N THR A 810 19.16 24.99 -8.94
CA THR A 810 19.30 24.72 -7.51
C THR A 810 18.03 25.11 -6.75
N MET A 811 17.73 24.36 -5.69
CA MET A 811 16.53 24.52 -4.88
C MET A 811 16.91 24.65 -3.41
N GLU A 812 16.32 25.62 -2.73
CA GLU A 812 16.45 25.82 -1.29
C GLU A 812 15.08 25.64 -0.65
N TYR A 813 15.01 25.04 0.51
CA TYR A 813 13.77 24.75 1.22
C TYR A 813 13.70 25.46 2.57
N THR A 814 12.48 25.76 3.02
CA THR A 814 12.21 26.21 4.39
C THR A 814 12.37 25.06 5.37
N ALA A 815 12.40 25.34 6.68
CA ALA A 815 12.34 24.31 7.73
C ALA A 815 11.07 23.42 7.64
N ARG A 816 10.02 23.93 7.00
CA ARG A 816 8.77 23.18 6.73
C ARG A 816 8.78 22.41 5.41
N LYS A 817 9.95 22.22 4.78
CA LYS A 817 10.12 21.49 3.50
C LYS A 817 9.45 22.18 2.29
N LEU A 818 8.98 23.41 2.42
CA LEU A 818 8.43 24.18 1.32
C LEU A 818 9.58 24.79 0.49
N LEU A 819 9.41 24.82 -0.83
CA LEU A 819 10.40 25.38 -1.74
C LEU A 819 10.55 26.88 -1.49
N LYS A 820 11.70 27.30 -0.94
CA LYS A 820 11.98 28.70 -0.60
C LYS A 820 12.51 29.48 -1.79
N LYS A 821 13.39 28.86 -2.55
CA LYS A 821 14.08 29.55 -3.63
C LYS A 821 14.49 28.57 -4.72
N THR A 822 14.38 29.00 -5.95
CA THR A 822 14.91 28.29 -7.11
C THR A 822 15.84 29.23 -7.86
N THR A 823 17.07 28.80 -8.09
CA THR A 823 18.02 29.54 -8.93
C THR A 823 18.36 28.70 -10.17
N THR A 824 18.16 29.25 -11.36
CA THR A 824 18.46 28.59 -12.63
C THR A 824 19.61 29.32 -13.31
N ALA A 825 20.69 28.61 -13.58
CA ALA A 825 21.81 29.07 -14.38
C ALA A 825 21.63 28.60 -15.83
N THR A 826 21.76 29.53 -16.76
CA THR A 826 21.75 29.23 -18.21
C THR A 826 23.17 29.06 -18.74
N SER A 827 23.33 28.39 -19.87
CA SER A 827 24.62 28.24 -20.57
C SER A 827 25.32 29.56 -20.90
N GLN A 828 24.60 30.68 -20.87
CA GLN A 828 25.14 32.03 -21.06
C GLN A 828 25.61 32.69 -19.76
N GLY A 829 25.59 32.00 -18.65
CA GLY A 829 25.97 32.52 -17.32
C GLY A 829 24.93 33.42 -16.65
N ASN A 830 23.76 33.58 -17.25
CA ASN A 830 22.66 34.36 -16.63
C ASN A 830 22.00 33.53 -15.52
N LEU A 831 21.77 34.18 -14.36
CA LEU A 831 21.06 33.59 -13.23
C LEU A 831 19.62 34.12 -13.22
N ARG A 832 18.67 33.20 -13.17
CA ARG A 832 17.27 33.51 -12.90
C ARG A 832 16.91 32.95 -11.53
N THR A 833 16.51 33.82 -10.62
CA THR A 833 16.08 33.44 -9.28
C THR A 833 14.57 33.66 -9.12
N VAL A 834 13.90 32.68 -8.54
CA VAL A 834 12.51 32.75 -8.11
C VAL A 834 12.47 32.48 -6.61
N GLU A 835 11.96 33.40 -5.83
CA GLU A 835 11.78 33.27 -4.40
C GLU A 835 10.28 33.08 -4.10
N TYR A 836 9.98 32.17 -3.17
CA TYR A 836 8.64 31.82 -2.76
C TYR A 836 8.41 32.29 -1.33
N GLU A 837 7.40 33.09 -1.11
CA GLU A 837 7.00 33.57 0.21
C GLU A 837 5.65 32.95 0.56
N TYR A 838 5.56 32.32 1.72
CA TYR A 838 4.36 31.66 2.20
C TYR A 838 3.72 32.51 3.31
N ASN A 839 2.39 32.50 3.44
CA ASN A 839 1.68 33.23 4.48
C ASN A 839 2.15 32.89 5.90
N SER A 840 2.67 31.68 6.11
CA SER A 840 3.26 31.24 7.38
C SER A 840 4.55 31.97 7.76
N ASP A 841 5.23 32.61 6.81
CA ASP A 841 6.52 33.26 7.02
C ASP A 841 6.34 34.73 7.44
N ARG A 842 5.13 35.28 7.33
CA ARG A 842 4.81 36.61 7.80
C ARG A 842 4.38 36.58 9.27
N HIS A 843 5.09 37.28 10.16
CA HIS A 843 4.86 37.33 11.61
C HIS A 843 3.46 37.89 12.05
N LEU A 844 2.48 37.89 11.19
CA LEU A 844 1.10 38.30 11.45
C LEU A 844 0.25 37.27 12.20
N TYR A 845 0.85 36.10 12.58
CA TYR A 845 0.15 34.98 13.18
C TYR A 845 -0.19 35.09 14.66
N THR A 846 0.24 36.15 15.36
CA THR A 846 -0.02 36.27 16.80
C THR A 846 -1.43 36.74 17.15
N LEU A 847 -2.27 37.10 16.17
CA LEU A 847 -3.60 37.69 16.43
C LEU A 847 -4.77 37.02 15.69
N MET A 848 -4.57 36.05 14.85
CA MET A 848 -5.69 35.39 14.17
C MET A 848 -5.51 33.85 14.17
N TYR A 849 -6.02 33.20 15.17
CA TYR A 849 -6.39 31.78 15.16
C TYR A 849 -7.64 31.62 14.27
N GLN A 850 -7.50 32.00 13.00
CA GLN A 850 -8.43 31.67 11.93
C GLN A 850 -7.62 31.20 10.72
N PRO A 851 -7.92 30.04 10.17
CA PRO A 851 -7.17 29.47 9.07
C PRO A 851 -7.48 30.24 7.78
N LYS A 852 -6.71 31.23 7.47
CA LYS A 852 -6.62 31.84 6.14
C LYS A 852 -5.27 31.49 5.57
N HIS A 853 -5.12 30.28 5.04
CA HIS A 853 -3.94 29.87 4.31
C HIS A 853 -4.19 29.99 2.80
N THR A 854 -4.01 31.19 2.27
CA THR A 854 -3.90 31.36 0.83
C THR A 854 -2.41 31.44 0.52
N MET A 855 -1.87 30.51 -0.25
CA MET A 855 -0.55 30.63 -0.85
C MET A 855 -0.59 31.82 -1.83
N ILE A 856 0.13 32.86 -1.53
CA ILE A 856 0.37 33.94 -2.48
C ILE A 856 1.76 33.72 -3.04
N TYR A 857 1.84 33.28 -4.28
CA TYR A 857 3.08 33.28 -5.04
C TYR A 857 3.34 34.70 -5.49
N MET A 858 4.33 35.36 -4.92
CA MET A 858 4.86 36.59 -5.51
C MET A 858 6.13 36.23 -6.28
N GLN A 859 6.06 36.40 -7.58
CA GLN A 859 7.24 36.34 -8.45
C GLN A 859 7.89 37.74 -8.38
N LYS A 860 9.09 37.85 -7.83
CA LYS A 860 9.96 39.01 -7.96
C LYS A 860 10.97 38.79 -9.04
#